data_5e44f4ed139e3b9c78c9d4097d6d20de
#
_entry.id   5e44f4ed139e3b9c78c9d4097d6d20de
#
_cell.length_a   1.000
_cell.length_b   1.000
_cell.length_c   1.000
_cell.angle_alpha   90.00
_cell.angle_beta   90.00
_cell.angle_gamma   90.00
#
_symmetry.space_group_name_H-M   'P 1'
#
loop_
_entity.id
_entity.type
_entity.pdbx_description
1 polymer ?
#
loop_
_entity_poly.entity_id
_entity_poly.type
_entity_poly.pdbx_seq_one_letter_code
_entity_poly.pdbx_strand_id
1 'polypeptide(L)'
;HHSLRIHFFKNVMLENYYKSVKERADMGLPPLPLNAEQTSQLIERIKHADSEKKELLNLLTERVPAGVDDAAYVKAAFLTDVAKKKVSAKLITPQQATFFLGTMLGGYNVEPLISLIDDEICGDTAVEALSKTLLVFDAFNDIAELSKSSNNALKILTSWSEAEWFTSKNEVPKRIDTVIFKVPGETNTDDLSPAPDAWSRPDIPLHALAMYKMPRKGLSEKPLEEIENLKKMGYPVTLAGDVVGTGSSRKSATNSVLWHMGEDIPFIPNKKTGGICIGSKIAPIFFNTMEDAGTLVFEADVDKLSTGDLISIYPHEGKIKDENNKIITSFELKSETFLDEVRAGGRIPLIIGRSLTDKSREFLDLPPTDVFVRPGLGDESKDGYTLAQKMVGKACGVEGVRPGVYCEPIMTTVGSQDTTGPMTRDELKELACLGFSSDLVMQSFCHTAAYPKPVDIETQHTLPEFIKTRGGVALKPGDGIIHSWLNRMLLPDTVGTGGDSHTRFPIGISFPAGSGLVAFGAALGVIPLDMPESVLVKFSGKMQPGITLRDLVNAIPYAAIQKGLLTVEKEGKKNVFSGRCLEIEGLSDLKIEQAFELSDASAERSASGCTVLLDEAPIIEYLNSNIVLLRWLISEGYGDPRTLERRAQKMEEWIKDPVLLKPDKNAKYAEIIEINLDEITEPLLACPNDPDDIKTLSEIGEQKIDEVFIGSCMTNIGHFRAAGKLLENASELPTRLWISPPTRMDK
;
A
#
# COMPACT_ATOMS: atom_id res chain seq x y z
N HIS A 1 12.10 43.18 -32.55
CA HIS A 1 10.99 42.90 -31.63
C HIS A 1 10.76 41.39 -31.40
N HIS A 2 11.02 40.51 -32.37
CA HIS A 2 10.85 39.06 -32.17
C HIS A 2 11.97 38.44 -31.34
N SER A 3 13.22 38.89 -31.51
CA SER A 3 14.40 38.44 -30.74
C SER A 3 14.37 38.88 -29.28
N LEU A 4 13.85 40.07 -28.98
CA LEU A 4 13.70 40.60 -27.62
C LEU A 4 12.56 39.88 -26.85
N ARG A 5 11.46 39.53 -27.51
CA ARG A 5 10.38 38.71 -26.90
C ARG A 5 10.87 37.31 -26.58
N ILE A 6 11.64 36.68 -27.41
CA ILE A 6 12.22 35.35 -27.19
C ILE A 6 13.20 35.38 -26.02
N HIS A 7 14.01 36.46 -25.89
CA HIS A 7 14.96 36.60 -24.78
C HIS A 7 14.27 36.88 -23.44
N PHE A 8 13.17 37.66 -23.47
CA PHE A 8 12.37 37.95 -22.28
C PHE A 8 11.59 36.69 -21.77
N PHE A 9 11.01 35.92 -22.67
CA PHE A 9 10.37 34.65 -22.35
C PHE A 9 11.38 33.61 -21.82
N LYS A 10 12.61 33.57 -22.35
CA LYS A 10 13.68 32.63 -21.91
C LYS A 10 14.11 32.81 -20.46
N ASN A 11 14.03 34.00 -19.89
CA ASN A 11 14.41 34.26 -18.51
C ASN A 11 13.25 34.03 -17.51
N VAL A 12 12.02 34.35 -17.89
CA VAL A 12 10.85 34.31 -16.97
C VAL A 12 10.45 32.90 -16.54
N MET A 13 10.75 31.88 -17.32
CA MET A 13 10.16 30.55 -17.16
C MET A 13 10.91 29.68 -16.15
N LEU A 14 12.23 29.71 -16.08
CA LEU A 14 12.99 29.10 -15.01
C LEU A 14 13.05 29.99 -13.76
N GLU A 15 12.72 31.27 -13.86
CA GLU A 15 12.63 32.17 -12.70
C GLU A 15 11.63 31.67 -11.66
N ASN A 16 10.46 31.20 -12.07
CA ASN A 16 9.49 30.64 -11.14
C ASN A 16 10.00 29.36 -10.45
N TYR A 17 10.72 28.52 -11.19
CA TYR A 17 11.36 27.35 -10.58
C TYR A 17 12.44 27.78 -9.58
N TYR A 18 13.36 28.65 -9.94
CA TYR A 18 14.42 29.10 -9.05
C TYR A 18 13.91 29.92 -7.85
N LYS A 19 12.81 30.65 -8.02
CA LYS A 19 12.11 31.28 -6.89
C LYS A 19 11.59 30.23 -5.91
N SER A 20 10.93 29.21 -6.40
CA SER A 20 10.47 28.09 -5.58
C SER A 20 11.63 27.34 -4.91
N VAL A 21 12.74 27.14 -5.60
CA VAL A 21 13.98 26.55 -5.03
C VAL A 21 14.44 27.35 -3.82
N LYS A 22 14.48 28.68 -3.93
CA LYS A 22 14.91 29.56 -2.83
C LYS A 22 13.93 29.52 -1.66
N GLU A 23 12.63 29.65 -1.92
CA GLU A 23 11.58 29.60 -0.90
C GLU A 23 11.63 28.28 -0.13
N ARG A 24 11.87 27.15 -0.80
CA ARG A 24 11.98 25.83 -0.17
C ARG A 24 13.30 25.67 0.59
N ALA A 25 14.40 26.21 0.07
CA ALA A 25 15.68 26.20 0.76
C ALA A 25 15.64 26.94 2.11
N ASP A 26 14.88 28.03 2.20
CA ASP A 26 14.63 28.76 3.44
C ASP A 26 13.91 27.91 4.51
N MET A 27 13.20 26.88 4.09
CA MET A 27 12.56 25.86 4.96
C MET A 27 13.43 24.62 5.18
N GLY A 28 14.63 24.57 4.62
CA GLY A 28 15.50 23.38 4.66
C GLY A 28 15.03 22.23 3.75
N LEU A 29 14.20 22.54 2.73
CA LEU A 29 13.60 21.54 1.83
C LEU A 29 14.28 21.56 0.45
N PRO A 30 14.41 20.40 -0.22
CA PRO A 30 14.80 20.36 -1.62
C PRO A 30 13.70 20.96 -2.50
N PRO A 31 14.05 21.44 -3.71
CA PRO A 31 13.04 21.90 -4.66
C PRO A 31 12.07 20.79 -5.04
N LEU A 32 10.86 21.17 -5.45
CA LEU A 32 9.92 20.23 -6.05
C LEU A 32 10.49 19.65 -7.35
N PRO A 33 10.12 18.43 -7.74
CA PRO A 33 10.42 17.92 -9.07
C PRO A 33 9.85 18.85 -10.17
N LEU A 34 10.48 18.85 -11.33
CA LEU A 34 10.00 19.61 -12.48
C LEU A 34 8.68 19.01 -13.00
N ASN A 35 7.72 19.86 -13.28
CA ASN A 35 6.50 19.46 -13.98
C ASN A 35 6.72 19.41 -15.51
N ALA A 36 5.71 18.98 -16.27
CA ALA A 36 5.81 18.84 -17.73
C ALA A 36 6.13 20.15 -18.45
N GLU A 37 5.54 21.27 -18.01
CA GLU A 37 5.79 22.59 -18.58
C GLU A 37 7.23 23.04 -18.31
N GLN A 38 7.70 22.96 -17.08
CA GLN A 38 9.07 23.28 -16.68
C GLN A 38 10.09 22.39 -17.40
N THR A 39 9.77 21.11 -17.58
CA THR A 39 10.60 20.16 -18.32
C THR A 39 10.70 20.55 -19.80
N SER A 40 9.58 20.94 -20.43
CA SER A 40 9.58 21.46 -21.82
C SER A 40 10.46 22.70 -21.95
N GLN A 41 10.39 23.60 -20.99
CA GLN A 41 11.19 24.82 -20.94
C GLN A 41 12.68 24.54 -20.77
N LEU A 42 13.02 23.60 -19.88
CA LEU A 42 14.38 23.12 -19.69
C LEU A 42 14.95 22.55 -21.01
N ILE A 43 14.16 21.76 -21.72
CA ILE A 43 14.54 21.16 -23.00
C ILE A 43 14.82 22.22 -24.06
N GLU A 44 13.97 23.25 -24.16
CA GLU A 44 14.21 24.35 -25.09
C GLU A 44 15.52 25.11 -24.74
N ARG A 45 15.80 25.26 -23.45
CA ARG A 45 17.09 25.85 -23.02
C ARG A 45 18.27 24.95 -23.37
N ILE A 46 18.17 23.64 -23.17
CA ILE A 46 19.22 22.67 -23.54
C ILE A 46 19.50 22.69 -25.06
N LYS A 47 18.49 22.77 -25.88
CA LYS A 47 18.63 22.83 -27.38
C LYS A 47 19.47 24.03 -27.83
N HIS A 48 19.39 25.13 -27.10
CA HIS A 48 19.99 26.43 -27.52
C HIS A 48 21.15 26.88 -26.62
N ALA A 49 21.52 26.12 -25.59
CA ALA A 49 22.57 26.50 -24.66
C ALA A 49 23.97 26.19 -25.21
N ASP A 50 24.89 27.14 -25.03
CA ASP A 50 26.32 26.98 -25.30
C ASP A 50 27.15 26.85 -24.00
N SER A 51 26.56 27.21 -22.87
CA SER A 51 27.16 27.19 -21.50
C SER A 51 26.18 26.57 -20.47
N GLU A 52 26.57 26.47 -19.22
CA GLU A 52 25.75 25.91 -18.11
C GLU A 52 25.42 24.40 -18.26
N LYS A 53 26.23 23.69 -19.02
CA LYS A 53 25.98 22.28 -19.38
C LYS A 53 25.66 21.41 -18.15
N LYS A 54 26.46 21.52 -17.09
CA LYS A 54 26.34 20.64 -15.92
C LYS A 54 25.02 20.85 -15.17
N GLU A 55 24.64 22.11 -14.98
CA GLU A 55 23.40 22.44 -14.25
C GLU A 55 22.16 21.98 -15.00
N LEU A 56 22.06 22.30 -16.31
CA LEU A 56 20.91 21.92 -17.12
C LEU A 56 20.76 20.40 -17.24
N LEU A 57 21.87 19.68 -17.40
CA LEU A 57 21.84 18.22 -17.47
C LEU A 57 21.48 17.61 -16.13
N ASN A 58 21.96 18.18 -15.02
CA ASN A 58 21.57 17.73 -13.69
C ASN A 58 20.05 17.91 -13.42
N LEU A 59 19.48 19.04 -13.83
CA LEU A 59 18.03 19.24 -13.77
C LEU A 59 17.29 18.19 -14.58
N LEU A 60 17.74 17.87 -15.79
CA LEU A 60 17.10 16.89 -16.67
C LEU A 60 17.17 15.47 -16.09
N THR A 61 18.29 15.09 -15.47
CA THR A 61 18.51 13.73 -14.99
C THR A 61 17.99 13.50 -13.57
N GLU A 62 18.17 14.48 -12.67
CA GLU A 62 17.91 14.31 -11.25
C GLU A 62 16.60 14.94 -10.75
N ARG A 63 15.99 15.85 -11.55
CA ARG A 63 14.85 16.63 -11.09
C ARG A 63 13.56 16.39 -11.87
N VAL A 64 13.58 15.57 -12.90
CA VAL A 64 12.38 15.12 -13.62
C VAL A 64 11.86 13.82 -12.99
N PRO A 65 10.58 13.71 -12.64
CA PRO A 65 9.99 12.49 -12.11
C PRO A 65 10.23 11.29 -13.04
N ALA A 66 10.34 10.10 -12.45
CA ALA A 66 10.53 8.85 -13.18
C ALA A 66 9.20 8.19 -13.57
N GLY A 67 9.26 7.12 -14.34
CA GLY A 67 8.12 6.30 -14.73
C GLY A 67 7.24 6.95 -15.79
N VAL A 68 5.92 6.91 -15.59
CA VAL A 68 4.90 7.43 -16.53
C VAL A 68 4.28 8.75 -16.05
N ASP A 69 5.09 9.62 -15.50
CA ASP A 69 4.72 11.01 -15.23
C ASP A 69 4.69 11.84 -16.52
N ASP A 70 3.86 12.90 -16.56
CA ASP A 70 3.76 13.77 -17.73
C ASP A 70 5.10 14.47 -18.06
N ALA A 71 5.88 14.84 -17.04
CA ALA A 71 7.21 15.39 -17.21
C ALA A 71 8.20 14.34 -17.76
N ALA A 72 8.07 13.09 -17.34
CA ALA A 72 8.85 11.97 -17.85
C ALA A 72 8.53 11.69 -19.34
N TYR A 73 7.27 11.83 -19.75
CA TYR A 73 6.89 11.74 -21.15
C TYR A 73 7.63 12.77 -22.02
N VAL A 74 7.63 14.03 -21.59
CA VAL A 74 8.33 15.14 -22.28
C VAL A 74 9.83 14.87 -22.35
N LYS A 75 10.44 14.43 -21.25
CA LYS A 75 11.87 14.05 -21.21
C LYS A 75 12.17 12.89 -22.17
N ALA A 76 11.40 11.82 -22.13
CA ALA A 76 11.61 10.64 -22.98
C ALA A 76 11.47 10.97 -24.47
N ALA A 77 10.47 11.78 -24.84
CA ALA A 77 10.27 12.21 -26.22
C ALA A 77 11.48 13.00 -26.76
N PHE A 78 11.97 13.97 -25.98
CA PHE A 78 13.16 14.75 -26.37
C PHE A 78 14.42 13.87 -26.50
N LEU A 79 14.69 13.04 -25.49
CA LEU A 79 15.87 12.16 -25.51
C LEU A 79 15.81 11.15 -26.67
N THR A 80 14.62 10.66 -27.00
CA THR A 80 14.39 9.79 -28.15
C THR A 80 14.72 10.49 -29.46
N ASP A 81 14.28 11.73 -29.62
CA ASP A 81 14.55 12.51 -30.85
C ASP A 81 16.05 12.83 -30.98
N VAL A 82 16.75 13.11 -29.89
CA VAL A 82 18.21 13.28 -29.91
C VAL A 82 18.92 11.96 -30.22
N ALA A 83 18.54 10.85 -29.58
CA ALA A 83 19.12 9.53 -29.82
C ALA A 83 18.95 9.10 -31.28
N LYS A 84 17.76 9.33 -31.86
CA LYS A 84 17.45 9.03 -33.26
C LYS A 84 17.94 10.11 -34.26
N LYS A 85 18.71 11.10 -33.80
CA LYS A 85 19.28 12.19 -34.61
C LYS A 85 18.23 13.05 -35.33
N LYS A 86 16.98 13.06 -34.86
CA LYS A 86 15.92 13.94 -35.38
C LYS A 86 16.06 15.38 -34.87
N VAL A 87 16.62 15.54 -33.68
CA VAL A 87 16.89 16.82 -33.05
C VAL A 87 18.38 16.88 -32.66
N SER A 88 19.03 18.00 -32.96
CA SER A 88 20.39 18.27 -32.57
C SER A 88 20.40 19.09 -31.29
N ALA A 89 21.12 18.65 -30.28
CA ALA A 89 21.34 19.38 -29.05
C ALA A 89 22.85 19.43 -28.75
N LYS A 90 23.43 20.63 -28.68
CA LYS A 90 24.88 20.79 -28.50
C LYS A 90 25.40 20.15 -27.19
N LEU A 91 24.55 20.07 -26.16
CA LEU A 91 24.91 19.56 -24.83
C LEU A 91 24.82 18.04 -24.70
N ILE A 92 24.08 17.36 -25.55
CA ILE A 92 23.76 15.94 -25.40
C ILE A 92 24.03 15.23 -26.72
N THR A 93 24.90 14.23 -26.71
CA THR A 93 25.11 13.33 -27.84
C THR A 93 24.01 12.28 -27.93
N PRO A 94 23.77 11.63 -29.09
CA PRO A 94 22.83 10.53 -29.22
C PRO A 94 23.09 9.41 -28.20
N GLN A 95 24.33 9.05 -27.96
CA GLN A 95 24.71 8.04 -26.98
C GLN A 95 24.38 8.46 -25.54
N GLN A 96 24.65 9.73 -25.19
CA GLN A 96 24.27 10.29 -23.88
C GLN A 96 22.75 10.34 -23.70
N ALA A 97 21.99 10.68 -24.75
CA ALA A 97 20.54 10.66 -24.71
C ALA A 97 20.01 9.25 -24.46
N THR A 98 20.61 8.24 -25.09
CA THR A 98 20.27 6.82 -24.88
C THR A 98 20.60 6.39 -23.43
N PHE A 99 21.74 6.81 -22.89
CA PHE A 99 22.09 6.59 -21.49
C PHE A 99 21.05 7.21 -20.54
N PHE A 100 20.64 8.46 -20.79
CA PHE A 100 19.63 9.14 -19.96
C PHE A 100 18.26 8.48 -20.07
N LEU A 101 17.86 7.96 -21.22
CA LEU A 101 16.68 7.09 -21.34
C LEU A 101 16.80 5.86 -20.43
N GLY A 102 17.98 5.26 -20.33
CA GLY A 102 18.26 4.11 -19.47
C GLY A 102 18.18 4.41 -17.97
N THR A 103 18.23 5.69 -17.55
CA THR A 103 18.07 6.09 -16.14
C THR A 103 16.62 6.18 -15.69
N MET A 104 15.66 6.09 -16.61
CA MET A 104 14.24 6.07 -16.33
C MET A 104 13.81 4.65 -15.90
N LEU A 105 12.76 4.54 -15.08
CA LEU A 105 12.38 3.26 -14.47
C LEU A 105 11.70 2.29 -15.44
N GLY A 106 11.06 2.79 -16.47
CA GLY A 106 10.23 2.01 -17.39
C GLY A 106 9.14 2.89 -18.02
N GLY A 107 8.24 2.30 -18.78
CA GLY A 107 7.18 3.01 -19.48
C GLY A 107 7.70 3.73 -20.73
N TYR A 108 7.74 5.04 -20.73
CA TYR A 108 8.02 5.86 -21.92
C TYR A 108 9.43 5.70 -22.50
N ASN A 109 10.39 5.15 -21.78
CA ASN A 109 11.74 4.91 -22.26
C ASN A 109 11.95 3.53 -22.92
N VAL A 110 11.06 2.57 -22.68
CA VAL A 110 11.26 1.16 -23.07
C VAL A 110 11.21 0.99 -24.58
N GLU A 111 10.13 1.42 -25.24
CA GLU A 111 9.99 1.33 -26.70
C GLU A 111 11.11 2.06 -27.46
N PRO A 112 11.46 3.31 -27.09
CA PRO A 112 12.60 3.99 -27.69
C PRO A 112 13.91 3.19 -27.57
N LEU A 113 14.21 2.64 -26.40
CA LEU A 113 15.41 1.84 -26.19
C LEU A 113 15.41 0.57 -27.05
N ILE A 114 14.27 -0.14 -27.14
CA ILE A 114 14.13 -1.31 -28.04
C ILE A 114 14.42 -0.93 -29.49
N SER A 115 13.93 0.21 -29.94
CA SER A 115 14.18 0.69 -31.31
C SER A 115 15.64 1.05 -31.61
N LEU A 116 16.49 1.18 -30.58
CA LEU A 116 17.89 1.59 -30.69
C LEU A 116 18.88 0.43 -30.48
N ILE A 117 18.45 -0.79 -30.07
CA ILE A 117 19.38 -1.88 -29.72
C ILE A 117 20.33 -2.28 -30.84
N ASP A 118 19.93 -2.11 -32.10
CA ASP A 118 20.75 -2.44 -33.27
C ASP A 118 21.30 -1.18 -33.98
N ASP A 119 21.20 0.01 -33.36
CA ASP A 119 21.82 1.24 -33.87
C ASP A 119 23.33 1.20 -33.68
N GLU A 120 24.10 1.60 -34.71
CA GLU A 120 25.58 1.54 -34.69
C GLU A 120 26.23 2.38 -33.60
N ILE A 121 25.58 3.45 -33.12
CA ILE A 121 26.13 4.38 -32.10
C ILE A 121 25.51 4.16 -30.74
N CYS A 122 24.21 3.91 -30.70
CA CYS A 122 23.42 3.85 -29.47
C CYS A 122 23.19 2.41 -28.98
N GLY A 123 23.40 1.39 -29.83
CA GLY A 123 22.98 0.02 -29.58
C GLY A 123 23.53 -0.57 -28.30
N ASP A 124 24.82 -0.51 -28.06
CA ASP A 124 25.43 -1.08 -26.84
C ASP A 124 24.87 -0.39 -25.57
N THR A 125 24.67 0.94 -25.62
CA THR A 125 24.08 1.70 -24.51
C THR A 125 22.62 1.31 -24.29
N ALA A 126 21.85 1.10 -25.35
CA ALA A 126 20.45 0.67 -25.27
C ALA A 126 20.33 -0.76 -24.70
N VAL A 127 21.22 -1.67 -25.11
CA VAL A 127 21.29 -3.04 -24.56
C VAL A 127 21.58 -3.01 -23.07
N GLU A 128 22.60 -2.25 -22.64
CA GLU A 128 22.93 -2.09 -21.23
C GLU A 128 21.76 -1.50 -20.42
N ALA A 129 21.09 -0.50 -20.96
CA ALA A 129 19.93 0.14 -20.34
C ALA A 129 18.76 -0.84 -20.14
N LEU A 130 18.38 -1.55 -21.17
CA LEU A 130 17.28 -2.56 -21.10
C LEU A 130 17.62 -3.72 -20.21
N SER A 131 18.87 -4.19 -20.19
CA SER A 131 19.31 -5.26 -19.29
C SER A 131 19.10 -4.94 -17.81
N LYS A 132 19.08 -3.65 -17.44
CA LYS A 132 18.86 -3.16 -16.07
C LYS A 132 17.43 -2.71 -15.81
N THR A 133 16.57 -2.62 -16.82
CA THR A 133 15.18 -2.18 -16.71
C THR A 133 14.28 -3.35 -16.35
N LEU A 134 13.56 -3.24 -15.23
CA LEU A 134 12.66 -4.29 -14.72
C LEU A 134 11.21 -4.09 -15.17
N LEU A 135 10.76 -2.84 -15.30
CA LEU A 135 9.37 -2.48 -15.62
C LEU A 135 9.15 -2.46 -17.14
N VAL A 136 9.30 -3.62 -17.76
CA VAL A 136 9.15 -3.78 -19.21
C VAL A 136 7.78 -4.30 -19.64
N PHE A 137 7.01 -4.92 -18.71
CA PHE A 137 5.68 -5.46 -18.95
C PHE A 137 5.57 -6.25 -20.28
N ASP A 138 4.61 -5.88 -21.15
CA ASP A 138 4.38 -6.57 -22.42
C ASP A 138 5.54 -6.41 -23.41
N ALA A 139 6.40 -5.39 -23.28
CA ALA A 139 7.59 -5.23 -24.07
C ALA A 139 8.61 -6.39 -23.89
N PHE A 140 8.47 -7.21 -22.86
CA PHE A 140 9.17 -8.49 -22.78
C PHE A 140 8.93 -9.34 -24.03
N ASN A 141 7.69 -9.41 -24.53
CA ASN A 141 7.34 -10.20 -25.69
C ASN A 141 8.03 -9.65 -26.98
N ASP A 142 8.19 -8.33 -27.08
CA ASP A 142 8.88 -7.71 -28.20
C ASP A 142 10.37 -8.09 -28.21
N ILE A 143 11.04 -8.02 -27.06
CA ILE A 143 12.44 -8.44 -26.91
C ILE A 143 12.59 -9.95 -27.18
N ALA A 144 11.68 -10.76 -26.66
CA ALA A 144 11.69 -12.20 -26.88
C ALA A 144 11.55 -12.56 -28.37
N GLU A 145 10.65 -11.90 -29.07
CA GLU A 145 10.49 -12.11 -30.53
C GLU A 145 11.72 -11.61 -31.31
N LEU A 146 12.22 -10.42 -30.99
CA LEU A 146 13.42 -9.85 -31.61
C LEU A 146 14.67 -10.71 -31.38
N SER A 147 14.76 -11.41 -30.28
CA SER A 147 15.93 -12.28 -29.97
C SER A 147 16.14 -13.42 -30.97
N LYS A 148 15.11 -13.77 -31.73
CA LYS A 148 15.21 -14.77 -32.81
C LYS A 148 16.03 -14.30 -34.00
N SER A 149 16.21 -12.99 -34.16
CA SER A 149 16.91 -12.37 -35.30
C SER A 149 17.97 -11.33 -34.91
N SER A 150 17.91 -10.76 -33.69
CA SER A 150 18.87 -9.79 -33.17
C SER A 150 19.71 -10.39 -32.03
N ASN A 151 21.04 -10.40 -32.23
CA ASN A 151 21.96 -10.78 -31.15
C ASN A 151 21.91 -9.83 -29.95
N ASN A 152 21.60 -8.57 -30.16
CA ASN A 152 21.47 -7.58 -29.10
C ASN A 152 20.23 -7.82 -28.25
N ALA A 153 19.09 -8.15 -28.85
CA ALA A 153 17.90 -8.59 -28.14
C ALA A 153 18.17 -9.90 -27.34
N LEU A 154 18.91 -10.84 -27.92
CA LEU A 154 19.31 -12.08 -27.22
C LEU A 154 20.22 -11.77 -26.02
N LYS A 155 21.15 -10.82 -26.10
CA LYS A 155 21.97 -10.37 -24.96
C LYS A 155 21.13 -9.84 -23.82
N ILE A 156 20.11 -9.04 -24.11
CA ILE A 156 19.17 -8.50 -23.10
C ILE A 156 18.45 -9.66 -22.41
N LEU A 157 17.87 -10.57 -23.18
CA LEU A 157 17.12 -11.70 -22.67
C LEU A 157 18.01 -12.63 -21.83
N THR A 158 19.27 -12.84 -22.27
CA THR A 158 20.28 -13.60 -21.51
C THR A 158 20.61 -12.91 -20.19
N SER A 159 20.85 -11.60 -20.20
CA SER A 159 21.10 -10.82 -18.97
C SER A 159 19.94 -10.92 -17.96
N TRP A 160 18.70 -10.84 -18.43
CA TRP A 160 17.53 -11.04 -17.57
C TRP A 160 17.45 -12.48 -17.04
N SER A 161 17.75 -13.48 -17.87
CA SER A 161 17.73 -14.90 -17.48
C SER A 161 18.82 -15.25 -16.45
N GLU A 162 19.94 -14.55 -16.47
CA GLU A 162 21.05 -14.69 -15.52
C GLU A 162 20.89 -13.81 -14.27
N ALA A 163 19.79 -13.06 -14.19
CA ALA A 163 19.49 -12.14 -13.10
C ALA A 163 20.61 -11.12 -12.82
N GLU A 164 21.27 -10.60 -13.86
CA GLU A 164 22.34 -9.59 -13.70
C GLU A 164 21.85 -8.33 -13.03
N TRP A 165 20.57 -7.95 -13.22
CA TRP A 165 19.93 -6.83 -12.51
C TRP A 165 19.99 -6.96 -10.98
N PHE A 166 20.07 -8.17 -10.47
CA PHE A 166 20.16 -8.50 -9.04
C PHE A 166 21.60 -8.77 -8.60
N THR A 167 22.31 -9.62 -9.33
CA THR A 167 23.68 -10.05 -8.97
C THR A 167 24.70 -8.92 -9.06
N SER A 168 24.44 -7.91 -9.89
CA SER A 168 25.26 -6.68 -9.97
C SER A 168 25.10 -5.74 -8.76
N LYS A 169 24.07 -5.94 -7.93
CA LYS A 169 23.89 -5.17 -6.69
C LYS A 169 24.73 -5.78 -5.56
N ASN A 170 25.21 -4.90 -4.68
CA ASN A 170 25.95 -5.34 -3.50
C ASN A 170 25.10 -6.23 -2.62
N GLU A 171 25.71 -7.28 -2.09
CA GLU A 171 25.09 -8.09 -1.04
C GLU A 171 24.89 -7.27 0.22
N VAL A 172 23.92 -7.67 1.04
CA VAL A 172 23.74 -7.08 2.37
C VAL A 172 25.01 -7.31 3.18
N PRO A 173 25.64 -6.25 3.75
CA PRO A 173 26.88 -6.38 4.49
C PRO A 173 26.77 -7.36 5.66
N LYS A 174 27.83 -8.11 5.93
CA LYS A 174 27.87 -9.03 7.09
C LYS A 174 27.86 -8.28 8.42
N ARG A 175 28.32 -7.01 8.42
CA ARG A 175 28.32 -6.11 9.57
C ARG A 175 27.90 -4.71 9.12
N ILE A 176 26.99 -4.11 9.85
CA ILE A 176 26.52 -2.73 9.64
C ILE A 176 26.69 -1.98 10.95
N ASP A 177 27.55 -0.97 10.95
CA ASP A 177 27.70 -0.07 12.09
C ASP A 177 26.70 1.08 11.94
N THR A 178 25.93 1.35 12.99
CA THR A 178 24.84 2.34 12.98
C THR A 178 24.69 2.99 14.35
N VAL A 179 24.15 4.22 14.33
CA VAL A 179 23.83 4.97 15.54
C VAL A 179 22.33 4.91 15.82
N ILE A 180 21.94 4.75 17.06
CA ILE A 180 20.54 4.58 17.46
C ILE A 180 19.85 5.92 17.70
N PHE A 181 18.67 6.07 17.13
CA PHE A 181 17.65 7.02 17.54
C PHE A 181 16.48 6.24 18.15
N LYS A 182 16.37 6.26 19.48
CA LYS A 182 15.37 5.49 20.21
C LYS A 182 14.15 6.31 20.57
N VAL A 183 12.97 5.75 20.29
CA VAL A 183 11.67 6.31 20.68
C VAL A 183 11.03 5.37 21.70
N PRO A 184 10.92 5.77 22.96
CA PRO A 184 10.31 4.92 23.99
C PRO A 184 8.80 4.84 23.88
N GLY A 185 8.24 3.70 24.30
CA GLY A 185 6.82 3.40 24.28
C GLY A 185 6.27 3.13 22.88
N GLU A 186 4.96 3.31 22.71
CA GLU A 186 4.27 3.05 21.45
C GLU A 186 4.44 4.22 20.49
N THR A 187 5.00 3.97 19.32
CA THR A 187 5.04 4.90 18.17
C THR A 187 3.98 4.50 17.18
N ASN A 188 2.93 5.29 17.05
CA ASN A 188 1.88 5.05 16.08
C ASN A 188 2.16 5.82 14.77
N THR A 189 1.40 5.51 13.73
CA THR A 189 1.54 6.16 12.42
C THR A 189 1.16 7.64 12.44
N ASP A 190 0.39 8.13 13.43
CA ASP A 190 0.12 9.56 13.61
C ASP A 190 1.35 10.32 14.17
N ASP A 191 2.20 9.67 14.96
CA ASP A 191 3.48 10.25 15.38
C ASP A 191 4.43 10.47 14.19
N LEU A 192 4.39 9.58 13.20
CA LEU A 192 5.26 9.58 12.03
C LEU A 192 4.69 10.37 10.85
N SER A 193 3.36 10.40 10.72
CA SER A 193 2.62 11.03 9.62
C SER A 193 1.26 11.54 10.14
N PRO A 194 1.25 12.70 10.83
CA PRO A 194 0.06 13.21 11.48
C PRO A 194 -1.13 13.43 10.53
N ALA A 195 -2.34 13.03 10.96
CA ALA A 195 -3.54 13.19 10.15
C ALA A 195 -3.86 14.65 9.79
N PRO A 196 -3.67 15.66 10.66
CA PRO A 196 -3.86 17.06 10.29
C PRO A 196 -2.94 17.56 9.16
N ASP A 197 -1.79 16.90 8.97
CA ASP A 197 -0.81 17.24 7.92
C ASP A 197 -0.96 16.35 6.67
N ALA A 198 -2.03 15.55 6.55
CA ALA A 198 -2.25 14.61 5.45
C ALA A 198 -2.16 15.24 4.04
N TRP A 199 -2.52 16.51 3.91
CA TRP A 199 -2.46 17.28 2.68
C TRP A 199 -1.04 17.38 2.07
N SER A 200 0.00 17.30 2.91
CA SER A 200 1.40 17.39 2.47
C SER A 200 2.03 16.04 2.10
N ARG A 201 1.34 14.92 2.30
CA ARG A 201 1.88 13.56 2.06
C ARG A 201 2.48 13.33 0.68
N PRO A 202 1.96 13.89 -0.42
CA PRO A 202 2.58 13.73 -1.74
C PRO A 202 3.95 14.41 -1.84
N ASP A 203 4.19 15.46 -1.05
CA ASP A 203 5.49 16.13 -0.94
C ASP A 203 6.25 15.54 0.26
N ILE A 204 6.93 14.42 0.01
CA ILE A 204 7.61 13.64 1.05
C ILE A 204 8.53 14.51 1.94
N PRO A 205 9.43 15.37 1.40
CA PRO A 205 10.28 16.22 2.21
C PRO A 205 9.52 17.17 3.13
N LEU A 206 8.45 17.78 2.63
CA LEU A 206 7.60 18.69 3.40
C LEU A 206 6.86 17.95 4.49
N HIS A 207 6.25 16.80 4.13
CA HIS A 207 5.49 16.00 5.08
C HIS A 207 6.37 15.43 6.22
N ALA A 208 7.59 15.04 5.91
CA ALA A 208 8.55 14.53 6.89
C ALA A 208 8.91 15.53 7.99
N LEU A 209 8.72 16.84 7.77
CA LEU A 209 8.88 17.85 8.83
C LEU A 209 7.83 17.73 9.95
N ALA A 210 6.71 17.05 9.68
CA ALA A 210 5.65 16.84 10.67
C ALA A 210 5.91 15.60 11.57
N MET A 211 6.94 14.80 11.28
CA MET A 211 7.30 13.63 12.08
C MET A 211 7.66 14.06 13.51
N TYR A 212 7.01 13.42 14.50
CA TYR A 212 7.16 13.75 15.93
C TYR A 212 6.88 15.21 16.30
N LYS A 213 6.00 15.88 15.56
CA LYS A 213 5.58 17.27 15.81
C LYS A 213 4.90 17.44 17.18
N MET A 214 4.19 16.42 17.65
CA MET A 214 3.55 16.44 18.95
C MET A 214 4.55 16.04 20.05
N PRO A 215 4.62 16.82 21.17
CA PRO A 215 5.50 16.50 22.29
C PRO A 215 5.21 15.10 22.85
N ARG A 216 6.27 14.38 23.16
CA ARG A 216 6.19 13.01 23.62
C ARG A 216 7.15 12.74 24.77
N LYS A 217 6.68 12.07 25.83
CA LYS A 217 7.50 11.69 26.97
C LYS A 217 8.67 10.78 26.53
N GLY A 218 9.88 11.14 26.93
CA GLY A 218 11.08 10.37 26.63
C GLY A 218 11.73 10.68 25.28
N LEU A 219 11.16 11.61 24.52
CA LEU A 219 11.74 12.14 23.30
C LEU A 219 12.20 13.59 23.55
N SER A 220 13.25 14.04 22.88
CA SER A 220 13.71 15.43 22.97
C SER A 220 12.64 16.41 22.44
N GLU A 221 12.74 17.68 22.80
CA GLU A 221 11.83 18.73 22.29
C GLU A 221 12.04 18.96 20.78
N LYS A 222 13.18 18.55 20.22
CA LYS A 222 13.55 18.73 18.81
C LYS A 222 14.08 17.42 18.20
N PRO A 223 13.21 16.43 18.00
CA PRO A 223 13.65 15.10 17.56
C PRO A 223 14.36 15.11 16.21
N LEU A 224 13.91 15.94 15.27
CA LEU A 224 14.51 16.01 13.94
C LEU A 224 15.91 16.64 13.96
N GLU A 225 16.14 17.64 14.82
CA GLU A 225 17.50 18.21 15.01
C GLU A 225 18.43 17.16 15.65
N GLU A 226 17.91 16.34 16.56
CA GLU A 226 18.66 15.25 17.18
C GLU A 226 19.07 14.20 16.14
N ILE A 227 18.18 13.78 15.24
CA ILE A 227 18.50 12.89 14.13
C ILE A 227 19.60 13.48 13.25
N GLU A 228 19.50 14.76 12.88
CA GLU A 228 20.52 15.43 12.07
C GLU A 228 21.88 15.50 12.80
N ASN A 229 21.89 15.65 14.13
CA ASN A 229 23.12 15.60 14.91
C ASN A 229 23.72 14.19 14.98
N LEU A 230 22.88 13.16 15.06
CA LEU A 230 23.36 11.77 15.01
C LEU A 230 23.99 11.43 13.66
N LYS A 231 23.45 11.92 12.55
CA LYS A 231 24.07 11.76 11.21
C LYS A 231 25.47 12.32 11.12
N LYS A 232 25.79 13.40 11.86
CA LYS A 232 27.12 14.00 11.88
C LYS A 232 28.20 13.09 12.49
N MET A 233 27.80 12.00 13.18
CA MET A 233 28.72 10.96 13.63
C MET A 233 29.31 10.12 12.48
N GLY A 234 28.76 10.24 11.27
CA GLY A 234 29.27 9.55 10.08
C GLY A 234 28.76 8.13 9.90
N TYR A 235 27.75 7.72 10.65
CA TYR A 235 27.08 6.42 10.55
C TYR A 235 25.62 6.57 10.12
N PRO A 236 25.02 5.56 9.49
CA PRO A 236 23.58 5.50 9.32
C PRO A 236 22.85 5.64 10.65
N VAL A 237 21.69 6.28 10.67
CA VAL A 237 20.85 6.39 11.86
C VAL A 237 19.75 5.33 11.79
N THR A 238 19.62 4.54 12.85
CA THR A 238 18.59 3.50 12.98
C THR A 238 17.46 3.98 13.88
N LEU A 239 16.23 3.87 13.40
CA LEU A 239 15.03 4.01 14.24
C LEU A 239 14.91 2.78 15.14
N ALA A 240 14.91 2.97 16.46
CA ALA A 240 14.62 1.92 17.43
C ALA A 240 13.42 2.31 18.30
N GLY A 241 12.49 1.38 18.54
CA GLY A 241 11.30 1.64 19.35
C GLY A 241 10.75 0.41 20.05
N ASP A 242 10.03 0.63 21.15
CA ASP A 242 9.44 -0.48 21.92
C ASP A 242 8.30 -1.12 21.12
N VAL A 243 7.34 -0.31 20.65
CA VAL A 243 6.26 -0.74 19.73
C VAL A 243 6.19 0.28 18.58
N VAL A 244 6.33 -0.15 17.35
CA VAL A 244 6.45 0.75 16.20
C VAL A 244 5.38 0.51 15.15
N GLY A 245 4.78 1.60 14.65
CA GLY A 245 3.95 1.59 13.45
C GLY A 245 2.51 1.15 13.66
N THR A 246 1.99 1.22 14.88
CA THR A 246 0.58 0.94 15.20
C THR A 246 -0.35 2.00 14.60
N GLY A 247 -1.65 1.70 14.53
CA GLY A 247 -2.67 2.59 13.99
C GLY A 247 -2.92 2.39 12.50
N SER A 248 -3.37 3.44 11.82
CA SER A 248 -3.78 3.39 10.42
C SER A 248 -2.61 3.07 9.47
N SER A 249 -2.89 2.30 8.43
CA SER A 249 -1.91 2.00 7.37
C SER A 249 -1.55 3.26 6.57
N ARG A 250 -0.28 3.70 6.67
CA ARG A 250 0.20 4.90 5.97
C ARG A 250 1.60 4.70 5.41
N LYS A 251 1.72 4.60 4.08
CA LYS A 251 3.02 4.67 3.40
C LYS A 251 3.77 5.95 3.76
N SER A 252 3.05 7.06 4.00
CA SER A 252 3.65 8.34 4.40
C SER A 252 4.43 8.26 5.73
N ALA A 253 4.04 7.38 6.65
CA ALA A 253 4.80 7.13 7.87
C ALA A 253 6.19 6.56 7.57
N THR A 254 6.25 5.55 6.70
CA THR A 254 7.50 4.99 6.19
C THR A 254 8.31 6.05 5.44
N ASN A 255 7.68 6.80 4.53
CA ASN A 255 8.36 7.85 3.77
C ASN A 255 8.98 8.93 4.69
N SER A 256 8.28 9.31 5.78
CA SER A 256 8.83 10.26 6.76
C SER A 256 10.07 9.72 7.46
N VAL A 257 10.04 8.47 7.91
CA VAL A 257 11.21 7.83 8.53
C VAL A 257 12.36 7.76 7.54
N LEU A 258 12.11 7.28 6.32
CA LEU A 258 13.15 7.14 5.31
C LEU A 258 13.68 8.47 4.81
N TRP A 259 12.87 9.53 4.79
CA TRP A 259 13.37 10.86 4.47
C TRP A 259 14.50 11.31 5.41
N HIS A 260 14.37 10.99 6.69
CA HIS A 260 15.37 11.34 7.69
C HIS A 260 16.50 10.30 7.83
N MET A 261 16.22 9.00 7.58
CA MET A 261 17.15 7.92 7.93
C MET A 261 17.47 6.96 6.75
N GLY A 262 16.89 7.18 5.58
CA GLY A 262 17.13 6.38 4.38
C GLY A 262 18.17 6.99 3.45
N GLU A 263 18.36 6.34 2.30
CA GLU A 263 19.31 6.70 1.25
C GLU A 263 18.58 7.26 0.01
N ASP A 264 19.26 8.13 -0.73
CA ASP A 264 18.75 8.66 -2.00
C ASP A 264 18.62 7.55 -3.04
N ILE A 265 17.57 7.62 -3.83
CA ILE A 265 17.40 6.74 -4.99
C ILE A 265 17.96 7.48 -6.22
N PRO A 266 18.96 6.92 -6.92
CA PRO A 266 19.53 7.57 -8.09
C PRO A 266 18.45 7.93 -9.13
N PHE A 267 18.50 9.16 -9.64
CA PHE A 267 17.59 9.70 -10.67
C PHE A 267 16.11 9.81 -10.28
N ILE A 268 15.77 9.61 -9.00
CA ILE A 268 14.41 9.76 -8.47
C ILE A 268 14.41 10.90 -7.46
N PRO A 269 13.76 12.04 -7.79
CA PRO A 269 13.73 13.19 -6.88
C PRO A 269 12.82 12.96 -5.67
N ASN A 270 13.25 13.51 -4.52
CA ASN A 270 12.44 13.68 -3.31
C ASN A 270 11.87 12.38 -2.70
N LYS A 271 12.51 11.24 -2.95
CA LYS A 271 12.15 9.95 -2.34
C LYS A 271 13.42 9.23 -1.89
N LYS A 272 13.31 8.47 -0.81
CA LYS A 272 14.41 7.68 -0.24
C LYS A 272 13.99 6.24 -0.02
N THR A 273 14.98 5.37 0.09
CA THR A 273 14.85 3.91 0.25
C THR A 273 15.80 3.40 1.32
N GLY A 274 15.75 2.11 1.62
CA GLY A 274 16.70 1.48 2.53
C GLY A 274 16.48 1.84 3.99
N GLY A 275 17.54 2.23 4.68
CA GLY A 275 17.50 2.53 6.11
C GLY A 275 17.38 1.29 7.00
N ILE A 276 17.29 1.50 8.31
CA ILE A 276 17.20 0.43 9.31
C ILE A 276 16.15 0.79 10.36
N CYS A 277 15.29 -0.17 10.70
CA CYS A 277 14.27 -0.02 11.73
C CYS A 277 14.24 -1.26 12.64
N ILE A 278 14.36 -1.04 13.95
CA ILE A 278 14.31 -2.10 14.96
C ILE A 278 13.15 -1.81 15.91
N GLY A 279 12.30 -2.79 16.14
CA GLY A 279 11.23 -2.69 17.15
C GLY A 279 11.22 -3.89 18.07
N SER A 280 10.91 -3.72 19.36
CA SER A 280 10.58 -4.90 20.16
C SER A 280 9.32 -5.55 19.62
N LYS A 281 8.39 -4.73 19.13
CA LYS A 281 7.25 -5.11 18.27
C LYS A 281 7.06 -4.13 17.14
N ILE A 282 6.71 -4.61 15.97
CA ILE A 282 6.40 -3.79 14.80
C ILE A 282 5.05 -4.18 14.23
N ALA A 283 4.16 -3.22 14.07
CA ALA A 283 2.84 -3.49 13.49
C ALA A 283 2.97 -4.06 12.06
N PRO A 284 2.24 -5.14 11.72
CA PRO A 284 2.46 -5.88 10.48
C PRO A 284 2.41 -5.05 9.20
N ILE A 285 1.44 -4.12 9.09
CA ILE A 285 1.30 -3.27 7.90
C ILE A 285 2.48 -2.29 7.78
N PHE A 286 2.93 -1.72 8.90
CA PHE A 286 4.11 -0.84 8.89
C PHE A 286 5.39 -1.62 8.54
N PHE A 287 5.55 -2.82 9.11
CA PHE A 287 6.65 -3.73 8.78
C PHE A 287 6.71 -3.98 7.27
N ASN A 288 5.59 -4.42 6.69
CA ASN A 288 5.50 -4.70 5.25
C ASN A 288 5.81 -3.47 4.40
N THR A 289 5.38 -2.28 4.84
CA THR A 289 5.64 -1.04 4.10
C THR A 289 7.13 -0.64 4.13
N MET A 290 7.80 -0.88 5.25
CA MET A 290 9.26 -0.70 5.37
C MET A 290 10.01 -1.73 4.51
N GLU A 291 9.60 -2.99 4.53
CA GLU A 291 10.11 -4.08 3.70
C GLU A 291 9.99 -3.77 2.20
N ASP A 292 8.83 -3.26 1.77
CA ASP A 292 8.60 -2.82 0.37
C ASP A 292 9.54 -1.68 -0.06
N ALA A 293 9.98 -0.87 0.88
CA ALA A 293 10.92 0.23 0.66
C ALA A 293 12.40 -0.18 0.79
N GLY A 294 12.70 -1.47 0.93
CA GLY A 294 14.06 -2.00 1.03
C GLY A 294 14.74 -1.75 2.37
N THR A 295 13.97 -1.44 3.41
CA THR A 295 14.49 -1.22 4.75
C THR A 295 14.91 -2.53 5.41
N LEU A 296 16.05 -2.54 6.08
CA LEU A 296 16.42 -3.62 7.00
C LEU A 296 15.58 -3.47 8.28
N VAL A 297 14.40 -4.06 8.26
CA VAL A 297 13.42 -4.00 9.36
C VAL A 297 13.29 -5.35 10.05
N PHE A 298 13.38 -5.37 11.38
CA PHE A 298 13.26 -6.61 12.16
C PHE A 298 12.86 -6.34 13.60
N GLU A 299 12.32 -7.36 14.26
CA GLU A 299 11.99 -7.32 15.67
C GLU A 299 13.16 -7.84 16.52
N ALA A 300 13.54 -7.03 17.54
CA ALA A 300 14.54 -7.38 18.53
C ALA A 300 14.25 -6.61 19.84
N ASP A 301 14.66 -7.17 20.97
CA ASP A 301 14.60 -6.46 22.24
C ASP A 301 15.47 -5.20 22.20
N VAL A 302 14.84 -4.04 22.35
CA VAL A 302 15.49 -2.72 22.32
C VAL A 302 15.66 -2.08 23.70
N ASP A 303 15.34 -2.77 24.81
CA ASP A 303 15.36 -2.20 26.16
C ASP A 303 16.73 -1.65 26.54
N LYS A 304 17.80 -2.29 26.10
CA LYS A 304 19.18 -1.91 26.36
C LYS A 304 19.75 -0.88 25.42
N LEU A 305 18.98 -0.42 24.41
CA LEU A 305 19.41 0.57 23.46
C LEU A 305 18.97 1.96 23.91
N SER A 306 19.82 2.94 23.67
CA SER A 306 19.58 4.36 23.93
C SER A 306 19.95 5.22 22.74
N THR A 307 19.33 6.39 22.60
CA THR A 307 19.70 7.36 21.56
C THR A 307 21.18 7.74 21.70
N GLY A 308 21.92 7.68 20.59
CA GLY A 308 23.34 7.96 20.52
C GLY A 308 24.24 6.73 20.66
N ASP A 309 23.70 5.56 21.01
CA ASP A 309 24.49 4.33 21.04
C ASP A 309 24.98 3.96 19.64
N LEU A 310 26.28 3.67 19.54
CA LEU A 310 26.88 3.08 18.36
C LEU A 310 26.86 1.56 18.50
N ILE A 311 26.19 0.88 17.57
CA ILE A 311 26.05 -0.58 17.58
C ILE A 311 26.47 -1.19 16.25
N SER A 312 26.75 -2.49 16.28
CA SER A 312 27.01 -3.29 15.09
C SER A 312 25.92 -4.33 14.90
N ILE A 313 25.23 -4.29 13.76
CA ILE A 313 24.22 -5.27 13.35
C ILE A 313 24.88 -6.31 12.46
N TYR A 314 24.63 -7.58 12.74
CA TYR A 314 25.08 -8.73 11.95
C TYR A 314 23.83 -9.41 11.34
N PRO A 315 23.36 -8.94 10.16
CA PRO A 315 22.08 -9.40 9.59
C PRO A 315 22.03 -10.91 9.30
N HIS A 316 23.15 -11.47 8.86
CA HIS A 316 23.25 -12.91 8.52
C HIS A 316 23.33 -13.81 9.76
N GLU A 317 23.72 -13.27 10.93
CA GLU A 317 23.82 -14.02 12.18
C GLU A 317 22.65 -13.76 13.14
N GLY A 318 21.81 -12.75 12.84
CA GLY A 318 20.74 -12.31 13.73
C GLY A 318 21.23 -11.78 15.08
N LYS A 319 22.30 -10.97 15.09
CA LYS A 319 22.92 -10.46 16.33
C LYS A 319 23.15 -8.96 16.26
N ILE A 320 22.99 -8.29 17.39
CA ILE A 320 23.38 -6.90 17.63
C ILE A 320 24.46 -6.90 18.72
N LYS A 321 25.56 -6.19 18.49
CA LYS A 321 26.66 -6.07 19.42
C LYS A 321 26.99 -4.60 19.73
N ASP A 322 27.52 -4.35 20.92
CA ASP A 322 28.03 -3.04 21.33
C ASP A 322 29.45 -2.79 20.78
N GLU A 323 29.99 -1.61 21.07
CA GLU A 323 31.36 -1.20 20.66
C GLU A 323 32.44 -2.15 21.19
N ASN A 324 32.18 -2.86 22.28
CA ASN A 324 33.07 -3.84 22.88
C ASN A 324 32.89 -5.26 22.30
N ASN A 325 32.13 -5.40 21.20
CA ASN A 325 31.82 -6.65 20.54
C ASN A 325 30.98 -7.64 21.42
N LYS A 326 30.33 -7.15 22.47
CA LYS A 326 29.45 -7.93 23.32
C LYS A 326 28.04 -7.96 22.71
N ILE A 327 27.40 -9.12 22.72
CA ILE A 327 26.04 -9.28 22.23
C ILE A 327 25.06 -8.54 23.17
N ILE A 328 24.33 -7.57 22.61
CA ILE A 328 23.25 -6.84 23.29
C ILE A 328 21.96 -7.65 23.21
N THR A 329 21.62 -8.10 22.01
CA THR A 329 20.40 -8.87 21.74
C THR A 329 20.57 -9.71 20.45
N SER A 330 19.69 -10.66 20.24
CA SER A 330 19.60 -11.47 19.04
C SER A 330 18.22 -11.30 18.39
N PHE A 331 18.13 -11.57 17.09
CA PHE A 331 16.88 -11.47 16.33
C PHE A 331 16.81 -12.54 15.25
N GLU A 332 15.63 -12.77 14.75
CA GLU A 332 15.38 -13.58 13.56
C GLU A 332 14.78 -12.70 12.47
N LEU A 333 15.21 -12.90 11.22
CA LEU A 333 14.59 -12.23 10.09
C LEU A 333 13.24 -12.88 9.80
N LYS A 334 12.29 -12.07 9.30
CA LYS A 334 10.92 -12.49 9.00
C LYS A 334 10.86 -13.72 8.07
N SER A 335 11.76 -13.79 7.11
CA SER A 335 11.82 -14.88 6.12
C SER A 335 13.25 -15.11 5.62
N GLU A 336 13.48 -16.26 5.01
CA GLU A 336 14.76 -16.57 4.34
C GLU A 336 15.00 -15.65 3.12
N THR A 337 13.95 -15.11 2.49
CA THR A 337 14.03 -14.23 1.32
C THR A 337 14.37 -12.78 1.68
N PHE A 338 14.31 -12.42 2.95
CA PHE A 338 14.36 -11.03 3.40
C PHE A 338 15.65 -10.29 2.98
N LEU A 339 16.80 -10.95 3.05
CA LEU A 339 18.07 -10.33 2.62
C LEU A 339 18.13 -10.11 1.10
N ASP A 340 17.49 -10.97 0.31
CA ASP A 340 17.34 -10.76 -1.13
C ASP A 340 16.44 -9.56 -1.42
N GLU A 341 15.39 -9.36 -0.63
CA GLU A 341 14.51 -8.18 -0.74
C GLU A 341 15.28 -6.89 -0.47
N VAL A 342 16.07 -6.85 0.62
CA VAL A 342 16.93 -5.69 0.93
C VAL A 342 17.92 -5.44 -0.20
N ARG A 343 18.58 -6.49 -0.71
CA ARG A 343 19.53 -6.41 -1.83
C ARG A 343 18.87 -5.89 -3.11
N ALA A 344 17.66 -6.33 -3.41
CA ALA A 344 16.90 -5.90 -4.58
C ALA A 344 16.48 -4.41 -4.50
N GLY A 345 16.44 -3.83 -3.30
CA GLY A 345 15.95 -2.49 -3.03
C GLY A 345 14.48 -2.47 -2.58
N GLY A 346 13.97 -3.63 -2.15
CA GLY A 346 12.63 -3.86 -1.63
C GLY A 346 11.99 -5.12 -2.16
N ARG A 347 10.95 -5.55 -1.50
CA ARG A 347 10.17 -6.74 -1.87
C ARG A 347 9.56 -6.60 -3.27
N ILE A 348 9.02 -5.43 -3.61
CA ILE A 348 8.40 -5.16 -4.92
C ILE A 348 9.41 -5.31 -6.07
N PRO A 349 10.59 -4.67 -6.07
CA PRO A 349 11.60 -4.88 -7.10
C PRO A 349 12.06 -6.33 -7.20
N LEU A 350 12.17 -7.06 -6.08
CA LEU A 350 12.53 -8.48 -6.09
C LEU A 350 11.50 -9.32 -6.84
N ILE A 351 10.20 -9.13 -6.56
CA ILE A 351 9.12 -9.89 -7.20
C ILE A 351 9.10 -9.62 -8.71
N ILE A 352 9.15 -8.35 -9.12
CA ILE A 352 9.13 -7.95 -10.53
C ILE A 352 10.34 -8.55 -11.26
N GLY A 353 11.53 -8.35 -10.71
CA GLY A 353 12.77 -8.82 -11.32
C GLY A 353 12.87 -10.36 -11.38
N ARG A 354 12.47 -11.05 -10.31
CA ARG A 354 12.40 -12.53 -10.29
C ARG A 354 11.43 -13.05 -11.35
N SER A 355 10.24 -12.43 -11.48
CA SER A 355 9.27 -12.79 -12.51
C SER A 355 9.84 -12.59 -13.92
N LEU A 356 10.55 -11.48 -14.16
CA LEU A 356 11.24 -11.22 -15.44
C LEU A 356 12.31 -12.27 -15.73
N THR A 357 13.12 -12.62 -14.74
CA THR A 357 14.14 -13.68 -14.85
C THR A 357 13.51 -15.03 -15.16
N ASP A 358 12.46 -15.42 -14.44
CA ASP A 358 11.79 -16.70 -14.65
C ASP A 358 11.18 -16.80 -16.05
N LYS A 359 10.49 -15.75 -16.52
CA LYS A 359 9.96 -15.68 -17.90
C LYS A 359 11.04 -15.76 -18.96
N SER A 360 12.19 -15.11 -18.72
CA SER A 360 13.33 -15.15 -19.66
C SER A 360 13.94 -16.54 -19.73
N ARG A 361 14.06 -17.23 -18.60
CA ARG A 361 14.56 -18.61 -18.55
C ARG A 361 13.60 -19.59 -19.23
N GLU A 362 12.30 -19.44 -18.97
CA GLU A 362 11.26 -20.23 -19.64
C GLU A 362 11.32 -20.07 -21.17
N PHE A 363 11.41 -18.84 -21.65
CA PHE A 363 11.54 -18.58 -23.09
C PHE A 363 12.80 -19.17 -23.70
N LEU A 364 13.92 -19.16 -22.98
CA LEU A 364 15.20 -19.74 -23.41
C LEU A 364 15.33 -21.24 -23.16
N ASP A 365 14.26 -21.91 -22.69
CA ASP A 365 14.26 -23.33 -22.31
C ASP A 365 15.35 -23.67 -21.28
N LEU A 366 15.56 -22.78 -20.29
CA LEU A 366 16.51 -22.93 -19.20
C LEU A 366 15.79 -23.36 -17.91
N PRO A 367 16.44 -24.20 -17.08
CA PRO A 367 15.87 -24.57 -15.78
C PRO A 367 15.74 -23.35 -14.86
N PRO A 368 14.87 -23.39 -13.81
CA PRO A 368 14.82 -22.32 -12.80
C PRO A 368 16.21 -22.05 -12.21
N THR A 369 16.46 -20.77 -11.85
CA THR A 369 17.72 -20.34 -11.24
C THR A 369 17.68 -20.47 -9.72
N ASP A 370 18.83 -20.73 -9.10
CA ASP A 370 19.06 -20.73 -7.66
C ASP A 370 19.68 -19.42 -7.13
N VAL A 371 19.78 -18.41 -7.99
CA VAL A 371 20.29 -17.08 -7.63
C VAL A 371 19.45 -16.42 -6.52
N PHE A 372 18.15 -16.69 -6.50
CA PHE A 372 17.23 -16.18 -5.48
C PHE A 372 16.93 -17.24 -4.43
N VAL A 373 16.91 -16.82 -3.18
CA VAL A 373 16.31 -17.63 -2.13
C VAL A 373 14.81 -17.71 -2.39
N ARG A 374 14.28 -18.93 -2.52
CA ARG A 374 12.85 -19.14 -2.74
C ARG A 374 12.21 -19.64 -1.46
N PRO A 375 11.00 -19.15 -1.13
CA PRO A 375 10.28 -19.66 0.03
C PRO A 375 10.09 -21.16 -0.07
N GLY A 376 10.23 -21.86 1.04
CA GLY A 376 9.87 -23.26 1.11
C GLY A 376 8.39 -23.48 0.78
N LEU A 377 8.05 -24.65 0.21
CA LEU A 377 6.66 -24.98 -0.16
C LEU A 377 5.72 -25.21 1.05
N GLY A 378 6.16 -24.87 2.26
CA GLY A 378 5.39 -25.07 3.49
C GLY A 378 5.38 -26.53 3.97
N ASP A 379 4.75 -26.73 5.12
CA ASP A 379 4.62 -28.04 5.74
C ASP A 379 3.67 -28.93 4.92
N GLU A 380 4.04 -30.20 4.73
CA GLU A 380 3.16 -31.24 4.14
C GLU A 380 2.06 -31.70 5.14
N SER A 381 1.50 -30.77 5.90
CA SER A 381 0.45 -31.08 6.85
C SER A 381 -0.75 -31.73 6.14
N LYS A 382 -1.30 -32.77 6.75
CA LYS A 382 -2.53 -33.44 6.31
C LYS A 382 -3.80 -32.78 6.90
N ASP A 383 -3.63 -31.70 7.67
CA ASP A 383 -4.76 -30.94 8.19
C ASP A 383 -5.55 -30.28 7.04
N GLY A 384 -6.86 -30.14 7.23
CA GLY A 384 -7.69 -29.42 6.30
C GLY A 384 -7.36 -27.94 6.24
N TYR A 385 -7.86 -27.26 5.23
CA TYR A 385 -7.69 -25.82 5.06
C TYR A 385 -8.86 -25.05 5.67
N THR A 386 -8.56 -23.91 6.27
CA THR A 386 -9.59 -22.95 6.71
C THR A 386 -10.19 -22.24 5.50
N LEU A 387 -11.30 -21.51 5.68
CA LEU A 387 -11.96 -20.77 4.60
C LEU A 387 -11.01 -19.72 4.00
N ALA A 388 -10.31 -18.94 4.84
CA ALA A 388 -9.35 -17.95 4.37
C ALA A 388 -8.20 -18.58 3.57
N GLN A 389 -7.67 -19.73 4.03
CA GLN A 389 -6.62 -20.46 3.32
C GLN A 389 -7.08 -20.95 1.95
N LYS A 390 -8.34 -21.38 1.83
CA LYS A 390 -8.92 -21.79 0.53
C LYS A 390 -9.18 -20.61 -0.41
N MET A 391 -9.65 -19.47 0.11
CA MET A 391 -9.85 -18.26 -0.71
C MET A 391 -8.53 -17.76 -1.29
N VAL A 392 -7.48 -17.69 -0.46
CA VAL A 392 -6.14 -17.32 -0.90
C VAL A 392 -5.58 -18.38 -1.85
N GLY A 393 -5.77 -19.67 -1.55
CA GLY A 393 -5.38 -20.77 -2.43
C GLY A 393 -6.01 -20.65 -3.83
N LYS A 394 -7.33 -20.43 -3.90
CA LYS A 394 -8.04 -20.20 -5.16
C LYS A 394 -7.45 -19.03 -5.95
N ALA A 395 -7.12 -17.93 -5.26
CA ALA A 395 -6.49 -16.77 -5.89
C ALA A 395 -5.04 -17.02 -6.35
N CYS A 396 -4.39 -18.07 -5.84
CA CYS A 396 -3.06 -18.55 -6.25
C CYS A 396 -3.11 -19.73 -7.23
N GLY A 397 -4.31 -20.21 -7.60
CA GLY A 397 -4.47 -21.37 -8.47
C GLY A 397 -4.17 -22.73 -7.80
N VAL A 398 -4.26 -22.80 -6.46
CA VAL A 398 -4.07 -24.01 -5.65
C VAL A 398 -5.23 -24.23 -4.69
N GLU A 399 -5.32 -25.40 -4.07
CA GLU A 399 -6.43 -25.75 -3.17
C GLU A 399 -6.49 -24.88 -1.91
N GLY A 400 -5.33 -24.58 -1.34
CA GLY A 400 -5.19 -23.74 -0.14
C GLY A 400 -3.74 -23.37 0.10
N VAL A 401 -3.52 -22.35 0.93
CA VAL A 401 -2.18 -21.89 1.34
C VAL A 401 -2.05 -21.98 2.84
N ARG A 402 -0.98 -22.62 3.33
CA ARG A 402 -0.72 -22.79 4.76
C ARG A 402 -0.23 -21.50 5.40
N PRO A 403 -0.48 -21.28 6.72
CA PRO A 403 0.09 -20.15 7.46
C PRO A 403 1.61 -20.11 7.35
N GLY A 404 2.17 -18.91 7.21
CA GLY A 404 3.60 -18.67 7.04
C GLY A 404 4.15 -18.94 5.63
N VAL A 405 3.34 -19.51 4.73
CA VAL A 405 3.76 -19.72 3.34
C VAL A 405 3.60 -18.43 2.54
N TYR A 406 4.67 -18.04 1.86
CA TYR A 406 4.66 -16.94 0.91
C TYR A 406 3.84 -17.30 -0.33
N CYS A 407 2.98 -16.36 -0.78
CA CYS A 407 2.19 -16.52 -1.99
C CYS A 407 1.90 -15.16 -2.65
N GLU A 408 1.40 -15.21 -3.87
CA GLU A 408 1.04 -14.02 -4.64
C GLU A 408 -0.41 -14.15 -5.17
N PRO A 409 -1.43 -13.96 -4.29
CA PRO A 409 -2.82 -14.08 -4.69
C PRO A 409 -3.25 -12.99 -5.67
N ILE A 410 -4.08 -13.36 -6.63
CA ILE A 410 -4.71 -12.43 -7.57
C ILE A 410 -5.66 -11.49 -6.82
N MET A 411 -5.48 -10.19 -7.06
CA MET A 411 -6.34 -9.12 -6.53
C MET A 411 -7.52 -8.87 -7.46
N THR A 412 -8.67 -9.38 -7.12
CA THR A 412 -9.90 -9.19 -7.91
C THR A 412 -10.49 -7.80 -7.71
N THR A 413 -10.33 -7.21 -6.53
CA THR A 413 -10.85 -5.88 -6.19
C THR A 413 -9.82 -5.09 -5.41
N VAL A 414 -9.53 -3.86 -5.86
CA VAL A 414 -8.57 -2.96 -5.24
C VAL A 414 -9.24 -1.63 -4.93
N GLY A 415 -9.12 -1.16 -3.68
CA GLY A 415 -9.66 0.11 -3.20
C GLY A 415 -8.57 1.15 -2.94
N SER A 416 -8.77 2.37 -3.42
CA SER A 416 -7.94 3.54 -3.12
C SER A 416 -8.82 4.68 -2.63
N GLN A 417 -8.41 5.36 -1.58
CA GLN A 417 -9.14 6.49 -1.01
C GLN A 417 -8.33 7.79 -1.10
N ASP A 418 -8.96 8.93 -0.95
CA ASP A 418 -8.41 10.24 -1.28
C ASP A 418 -7.23 10.70 -0.41
N THR A 419 -7.10 10.24 0.84
CA THR A 419 -5.93 10.60 1.67
C THR A 419 -4.67 9.81 1.33
N THR A 420 -4.80 8.71 0.59
CA THR A 420 -3.70 7.88 0.08
C THR A 420 -3.62 7.86 -1.45
N GLY A 421 -4.68 8.27 -2.12
CA GLY A 421 -4.81 8.27 -3.58
C GLY A 421 -3.71 9.01 -4.33
N PRO A 422 -3.30 10.21 -3.93
CA PRO A 422 -2.17 10.90 -4.56
C PRO A 422 -0.87 10.10 -4.47
N MET A 423 -0.58 9.47 -3.32
CA MET A 423 0.59 8.60 -3.18
C MET A 423 0.46 7.33 -4.02
N THR A 424 -0.73 6.73 -4.05
CA THR A 424 -1.01 5.57 -4.92
C THR A 424 -0.80 5.93 -6.39
N ARG A 425 -1.24 7.10 -6.83
CA ARG A 425 -0.99 7.64 -8.18
C ARG A 425 0.50 7.75 -8.48
N ASP A 426 1.26 8.31 -7.56
CA ASP A 426 2.70 8.51 -7.74
C ASP A 426 3.44 7.16 -7.80
N GLU A 427 3.07 6.20 -6.95
CA GLU A 427 3.59 4.82 -7.01
C GLU A 427 3.19 4.12 -8.32
N LEU A 428 1.97 4.32 -8.83
CA LEU A 428 1.53 3.79 -10.14
C LEU A 428 2.34 4.38 -11.29
N LYS A 429 2.68 5.67 -11.22
CA LYS A 429 3.57 6.30 -12.20
C LYS A 429 4.98 5.72 -12.14
N GLU A 430 5.53 5.52 -10.96
CA GLU A 430 6.84 4.88 -10.76
C GLU A 430 6.84 3.41 -11.20
N LEU A 431 5.73 2.68 -11.05
CA LEU A 431 5.54 1.33 -11.59
C LEU A 431 5.28 1.32 -13.11
N ALA A 432 5.36 2.45 -13.79
CA ALA A 432 5.10 2.60 -15.22
C ALA A 432 3.72 2.05 -15.65
N CYS A 433 2.70 2.18 -14.80
CA CYS A 433 1.36 1.65 -15.02
C CYS A 433 0.57 2.53 -15.99
N LEU A 434 0.28 2.01 -17.17
CA LEU A 434 -0.60 2.62 -18.17
C LEU A 434 -2.00 1.99 -18.24
N GLY A 435 -2.20 0.86 -17.57
CA GLY A 435 -3.48 0.17 -17.45
C GLY A 435 -3.48 -0.78 -16.26
N PHE A 436 -4.61 -0.93 -15.59
CA PHE A 436 -4.73 -1.84 -14.45
C PHE A 436 -4.82 -3.29 -14.89
N SER A 437 -4.05 -4.17 -14.24
CA SER A 437 -4.15 -5.61 -14.39
C SER A 437 -5.17 -6.23 -13.42
N SER A 438 -5.43 -5.58 -12.28
CA SER A 438 -6.52 -5.98 -11.39
C SER A 438 -7.88 -5.79 -12.06
N ASP A 439 -8.77 -6.72 -11.81
CA ASP A 439 -10.08 -6.80 -12.48
C ASP A 439 -10.98 -5.57 -12.22
N LEU A 440 -10.90 -5.00 -11.00
CA LEU A 440 -11.56 -3.75 -10.63
C LEU A 440 -10.73 -2.93 -9.65
N VAL A 441 -10.43 -1.69 -10.02
CA VAL A 441 -9.80 -0.68 -9.16
C VAL A 441 -10.76 0.47 -8.95
N MET A 442 -11.05 0.83 -7.69
CA MET A 442 -11.95 1.92 -7.34
C MET A 442 -11.24 2.98 -6.51
N GLN A 443 -11.41 4.24 -6.90
CA GLN A 443 -10.98 5.43 -6.16
C GLN A 443 -12.17 6.13 -5.53
N SER A 444 -12.05 6.54 -4.27
CA SER A 444 -13.06 7.33 -3.56
C SER A 444 -12.52 8.67 -3.09
N PHE A 445 -13.44 9.54 -2.63
CA PHE A 445 -13.16 10.86 -2.07
C PHE A 445 -13.92 11.05 -0.75
N CYS A 446 -13.86 10.07 0.13
CA CYS A 446 -14.66 10.00 1.35
C CYS A 446 -14.07 10.78 2.54
N HIS A 447 -12.76 10.99 2.59
CA HIS A 447 -12.10 11.64 3.74
C HIS A 447 -11.96 13.16 3.60
N THR A 448 -11.95 13.68 2.36
CA THR A 448 -11.71 15.10 2.08
C THR A 448 -12.95 15.85 1.59
N ALA A 449 -14.10 15.17 1.47
CA ALA A 449 -15.30 15.77 0.88
C ALA A 449 -15.93 16.89 1.72
N ALA A 450 -15.90 16.77 3.05
CA ALA A 450 -16.60 17.71 3.93
C ALA A 450 -15.86 19.05 4.12
N TYR A 451 -14.54 18.99 4.26
CA TYR A 451 -13.71 20.17 4.53
C TYR A 451 -12.42 20.12 3.68
N PRO A 452 -12.54 20.21 2.33
CA PRO A 452 -11.39 20.08 1.46
C PRO A 452 -10.47 21.29 1.56
N LYS A 453 -9.15 21.03 1.57
CA LYS A 453 -8.12 22.05 1.35
C LYS A 453 -7.92 22.26 -0.16
N PRO A 454 -7.25 23.32 -0.61
CA PRO A 454 -6.99 23.54 -2.04
C PRO A 454 -6.35 22.34 -2.74
N VAL A 455 -5.39 21.65 -2.10
CA VAL A 455 -4.76 20.44 -2.64
C VAL A 455 -5.73 19.26 -2.76
N ASP A 456 -6.69 19.15 -1.85
CA ASP A 456 -7.72 18.12 -1.91
C ASP A 456 -8.67 18.37 -3.09
N ILE A 457 -9.01 19.63 -3.35
CA ILE A 457 -9.83 20.03 -4.50
C ILE A 457 -9.10 19.70 -5.80
N GLU A 458 -7.80 20.02 -5.90
CA GLU A 458 -6.98 19.64 -7.06
C GLU A 458 -6.97 18.12 -7.25
N THR A 459 -6.79 17.36 -6.17
CA THR A 459 -6.85 15.89 -6.19
C THR A 459 -8.20 15.39 -6.67
N GLN A 460 -9.30 15.95 -6.17
CA GLN A 460 -10.66 15.59 -6.58
C GLN A 460 -10.94 15.85 -8.06
N HIS A 461 -10.24 16.80 -8.68
CA HIS A 461 -10.36 17.10 -10.10
C HIS A 461 -9.43 16.24 -10.98
N THR A 462 -8.21 15.95 -10.54
CA THR A 462 -7.17 15.30 -11.38
C THR A 462 -7.12 13.79 -11.24
N LEU A 463 -7.36 13.26 -10.05
CA LEU A 463 -7.24 11.82 -9.78
C LEU A 463 -8.31 10.96 -10.50
N PRO A 464 -9.58 11.41 -10.65
CA PRO A 464 -10.59 10.63 -11.38
C PRO A 464 -10.20 10.30 -12.82
N GLU A 465 -9.66 11.25 -13.56
CA GLU A 465 -9.22 11.04 -14.94
C GLU A 465 -8.03 10.06 -14.99
N PHE A 466 -7.08 10.20 -14.10
CA PHE A 466 -5.94 9.28 -13.98
C PHE A 466 -6.39 7.83 -13.76
N ILE A 467 -7.39 7.61 -12.92
CA ILE A 467 -7.94 6.28 -12.61
C ILE A 467 -8.75 5.73 -13.81
N LYS A 468 -9.64 6.54 -14.38
CA LYS A 468 -10.53 6.12 -15.48
C LYS A 468 -9.76 5.79 -16.75
N THR A 469 -8.74 6.55 -17.09
CA THR A 469 -7.90 6.29 -18.28
C THR A 469 -7.11 4.99 -18.20
N ARG A 470 -6.96 4.44 -16.97
CA ARG A 470 -6.33 3.13 -16.72
C ARG A 470 -7.33 1.99 -16.55
N GLY A 471 -8.61 2.22 -16.83
CA GLY A 471 -9.67 1.21 -16.74
C GLY A 471 -10.32 1.10 -15.37
N GLY A 472 -10.11 2.06 -14.48
CA GLY A 472 -10.68 2.06 -13.14
C GLY A 472 -11.99 2.81 -13.00
N VAL A 473 -12.52 2.81 -11.79
CA VAL A 473 -13.77 3.47 -11.37
C VAL A 473 -13.42 4.56 -10.37
N ALA A 474 -13.98 5.75 -10.52
CA ALA A 474 -13.80 6.85 -9.59
C ALA A 474 -15.15 7.35 -9.08
N LEU A 475 -15.34 7.30 -7.76
CA LEU A 475 -16.47 7.92 -7.08
C LEU A 475 -16.33 9.44 -7.11
N LYS A 476 -17.40 10.14 -6.76
CA LYS A 476 -17.43 11.59 -6.67
C LYS A 476 -17.35 12.03 -5.21
N PRO A 477 -16.81 13.23 -4.89
CA PRO A 477 -16.93 13.81 -3.55
C PRO A 477 -18.39 13.86 -3.10
N GLY A 478 -18.67 13.35 -1.90
CA GLY A 478 -20.01 13.26 -1.36
C GLY A 478 -20.77 11.96 -1.67
N ASP A 479 -20.23 11.04 -2.45
CA ASP A 479 -20.81 9.69 -2.62
C ASP A 479 -20.68 8.85 -1.35
N GLY A 480 -19.70 9.17 -0.49
CA GLY A 480 -19.54 8.56 0.81
C GLY A 480 -18.39 7.57 0.91
N ILE A 481 -18.48 6.71 1.91
CA ILE A 481 -17.40 5.83 2.35
C ILE A 481 -17.11 4.71 1.34
N ILE A 482 -15.83 4.57 0.97
CA ILE A 482 -15.40 3.58 -0.02
C ILE A 482 -15.79 2.14 0.35
N HIS A 483 -15.78 1.78 1.62
CA HIS A 483 -16.01 0.40 2.07
C HIS A 483 -17.37 -0.13 1.64
N SER A 484 -18.42 0.67 1.81
CA SER A 484 -19.77 0.31 1.37
C SER A 484 -19.86 0.15 -0.15
N TRP A 485 -19.20 1.01 -0.92
CA TRP A 485 -19.16 0.92 -2.38
C TRP A 485 -18.38 -0.30 -2.86
N LEU A 486 -17.19 -0.56 -2.28
CA LEU A 486 -16.38 -1.73 -2.64
C LEU A 486 -17.12 -3.04 -2.36
N ASN A 487 -17.83 -3.12 -1.24
CA ASN A 487 -18.60 -4.31 -0.91
C ASN A 487 -19.69 -4.61 -1.97
N ARG A 488 -20.23 -3.57 -2.61
CA ARG A 488 -21.15 -3.73 -3.76
C ARG A 488 -20.48 -4.27 -5.03
N MET A 489 -19.16 -4.25 -5.08
CA MET A 489 -18.38 -4.68 -6.26
C MET A 489 -17.80 -6.09 -6.12
N LEU A 490 -17.96 -6.75 -4.96
CA LEU A 490 -17.30 -8.01 -4.67
C LEU A 490 -17.87 -9.18 -5.47
N LEU A 491 -16.99 -10.12 -5.77
CA LEU A 491 -17.31 -11.46 -6.20
C LEU A 491 -17.05 -12.43 -5.04
N PRO A 492 -17.92 -13.45 -4.83
CA PRO A 492 -17.70 -14.42 -3.77
C PRO A 492 -16.37 -15.17 -3.89
N ASP A 493 -15.79 -15.52 -2.74
CA ASP A 493 -14.55 -16.30 -2.63
C ASP A 493 -13.37 -15.69 -3.40
N THR A 494 -13.29 -14.35 -3.46
CA THR A 494 -12.19 -13.64 -4.10
C THR A 494 -11.34 -12.88 -3.09
N VAL A 495 -10.13 -12.54 -3.48
CA VAL A 495 -9.17 -11.79 -2.67
C VAL A 495 -9.02 -10.37 -3.19
N GLY A 496 -8.84 -9.41 -2.28
CA GLY A 496 -8.58 -8.04 -2.64
C GLY A 496 -7.71 -7.29 -1.63
N THR A 497 -7.50 -6.02 -1.90
CA THR A 497 -6.72 -5.10 -1.06
C THR A 497 -7.27 -3.69 -1.12
N GLY A 498 -6.78 -2.83 -0.25
CA GLY A 498 -7.10 -1.41 -0.28
C GLY A 498 -6.26 -0.59 0.68
N GLY A 499 -6.23 0.72 0.45
CA GLY A 499 -5.41 1.68 1.19
C GLY A 499 -6.00 2.13 2.52
N ASP A 500 -7.07 1.49 2.97
CA ASP A 500 -7.71 1.78 4.26
C ASP A 500 -7.81 0.49 5.08
N SER A 501 -7.54 0.56 6.39
CA SER A 501 -7.59 -0.59 7.29
C SER A 501 -8.97 -1.25 7.37
N HIS A 502 -10.03 -0.48 7.09
CA HIS A 502 -11.42 -0.95 7.04
C HIS A 502 -11.83 -1.52 5.68
N THR A 503 -10.90 -1.70 4.75
CA THR A 503 -11.17 -2.46 3.51
C THR A 503 -11.33 -3.93 3.88
N ARG A 504 -12.58 -4.37 4.12
CA ARG A 504 -12.94 -5.72 4.55
C ARG A 504 -14.01 -6.31 3.65
N PHE A 505 -13.82 -7.56 3.27
CA PHE A 505 -14.66 -8.24 2.27
C PHE A 505 -15.31 -9.49 2.87
N PRO A 506 -16.53 -9.40 3.41
CA PRO A 506 -17.17 -10.51 4.13
C PRO A 506 -17.46 -11.73 3.27
N ILE A 507 -17.77 -11.56 1.97
CA ILE A 507 -18.04 -12.66 1.02
C ILE A 507 -16.78 -13.13 0.27
N GLY A 508 -15.65 -12.54 0.54
CA GLY A 508 -14.30 -12.87 0.10
C GLY A 508 -13.35 -12.63 1.25
N ILE A 509 -12.13 -12.23 0.96
CA ILE A 509 -11.17 -11.76 1.94
C ILE A 509 -10.33 -10.63 1.37
N SER A 510 -9.91 -9.70 2.20
CA SER A 510 -9.02 -8.61 1.81
C SER A 510 -7.89 -8.43 2.80
N PHE A 511 -6.76 -7.99 2.28
CA PHE A 511 -5.56 -7.68 3.05
C PHE A 511 -5.22 -6.20 2.83
N PRO A 512 -5.67 -5.29 3.72
CA PRO A 512 -5.36 -3.87 3.62
C PRO A 512 -3.85 -3.61 3.61
N ALA A 513 -3.42 -2.62 2.84
CA ALA A 513 -2.02 -2.35 2.60
C ALA A 513 -1.72 -0.86 2.45
N GLY A 514 -0.44 -0.48 2.51
CA GLY A 514 0.02 0.85 2.18
C GLY A 514 -0.14 1.16 0.68
N SER A 515 -0.12 2.44 0.32
CA SER A 515 -0.34 2.92 -1.06
C SER A 515 0.57 2.27 -2.10
N GLY A 516 1.82 1.94 -1.74
CA GLY A 516 2.76 1.24 -2.63
C GLY A 516 2.30 -0.16 -3.01
N LEU A 517 1.82 -0.94 -2.03
CA LEU A 517 1.33 -2.29 -2.29
C LEU A 517 -0.06 -2.27 -2.95
N VAL A 518 -0.89 -1.27 -2.64
CA VAL A 518 -2.16 -1.02 -3.36
C VAL A 518 -1.91 -0.71 -4.83
N ALA A 519 -0.93 0.16 -5.12
CA ALA A 519 -0.50 0.46 -6.49
C ALA A 519 0.04 -0.78 -7.21
N PHE A 520 0.86 -1.57 -6.52
CA PHE A 520 1.38 -2.84 -7.05
C PHE A 520 0.24 -3.81 -7.37
N GLY A 521 -0.72 -3.98 -6.46
CA GLY A 521 -1.91 -4.80 -6.69
C GLY A 521 -2.75 -4.34 -7.86
N ALA A 522 -2.94 -3.04 -8.03
CA ALA A 522 -3.66 -2.47 -9.16
C ALA A 522 -2.92 -2.67 -10.49
N ALA A 523 -1.61 -2.39 -10.51
CA ALA A 523 -0.78 -2.44 -11.72
C ALA A 523 -0.51 -3.86 -12.21
N LEU A 524 -0.23 -4.80 -11.30
CA LEU A 524 0.21 -6.17 -11.59
C LEU A 524 -0.87 -7.22 -11.31
N GLY A 525 -1.95 -6.85 -10.64
CA GLY A 525 -3.07 -7.74 -10.34
C GLY A 525 -2.80 -8.77 -9.25
N VAL A 526 -1.67 -8.71 -8.55
CA VAL A 526 -1.30 -9.60 -7.44
C VAL A 526 -0.68 -8.78 -6.30
N ILE A 527 -0.64 -9.33 -5.09
CA ILE A 527 0.18 -8.78 -4.00
C ILE A 527 1.03 -9.90 -3.37
N PRO A 528 2.21 -9.58 -2.83
CA PRO A 528 2.95 -10.51 -1.98
C PRO A 528 2.24 -10.67 -0.64
N LEU A 529 2.08 -11.90 -0.19
CA LEU A 529 1.43 -12.24 1.06
C LEU A 529 2.14 -13.43 1.72
N ASP A 530 2.52 -13.26 2.98
CA ASP A 530 2.79 -14.39 3.86
C ASP A 530 1.45 -14.78 4.50
N MET A 531 0.96 -15.97 4.21
CA MET A 531 -0.39 -16.37 4.65
C MET A 531 -0.51 -16.29 6.17
N PRO A 532 -1.42 -15.49 6.73
CA PRO A 532 -1.63 -15.42 8.17
C PRO A 532 -2.27 -16.69 8.73
N GLU A 533 -2.07 -16.94 10.02
CA GLU A 533 -2.92 -17.86 10.78
C GLU A 533 -4.36 -17.34 10.84
N SER A 534 -5.31 -18.21 11.14
CA SER A 534 -6.72 -17.85 11.34
C SER A 534 -7.17 -18.05 12.77
N VAL A 535 -7.98 -17.11 13.26
CA VAL A 535 -8.80 -17.25 14.48
C VAL A 535 -10.25 -17.45 14.05
N LEU A 536 -10.88 -18.49 14.56
CA LEU A 536 -12.29 -18.76 14.31
C LEU A 536 -13.16 -18.19 15.43
N VAL A 537 -14.14 -17.39 15.08
CA VAL A 537 -15.26 -17.01 15.95
C VAL A 537 -16.50 -17.77 15.50
N LYS A 538 -17.03 -18.60 16.39
CA LYS A 538 -18.18 -19.47 16.12
C LYS A 538 -19.37 -19.08 16.95
N PHE A 539 -20.39 -18.54 16.29
CA PHE A 539 -21.67 -18.25 16.92
C PHE A 539 -22.58 -19.46 16.96
N SER A 540 -23.35 -19.58 18.03
CA SER A 540 -24.38 -20.58 18.21
C SER A 540 -25.60 -19.97 18.92
N GLY A 541 -26.71 -20.71 18.98
CA GLY A 541 -27.93 -20.22 19.60
C GLY A 541 -28.69 -19.21 18.72
N LYS A 542 -29.59 -18.45 19.35
CA LYS A 542 -30.45 -17.47 18.66
C LYS A 542 -30.28 -16.08 19.26
N MET A 543 -30.33 -15.09 18.40
CA MET A 543 -30.34 -13.69 18.81
C MET A 543 -31.54 -13.37 19.70
N GLN A 544 -31.30 -12.80 20.87
CA GLN A 544 -32.33 -12.53 21.86
C GLN A 544 -33.06 -11.21 21.56
N PRO A 545 -34.31 -11.03 22.03
CA PRO A 545 -35.04 -9.79 21.88
C PRO A 545 -34.24 -8.58 22.43
N GLY A 546 -34.21 -7.49 21.68
CA GLY A 546 -33.46 -6.27 22.04
C GLY A 546 -31.99 -6.30 21.70
N ILE A 547 -31.45 -7.43 21.26
CA ILE A 547 -30.06 -7.55 20.79
C ILE A 547 -30.01 -7.25 19.29
N THR A 548 -29.00 -6.47 18.92
CA THR A 548 -28.76 -6.03 17.54
C THR A 548 -27.45 -6.62 17.00
N LEU A 549 -27.21 -6.41 15.73
CA LEU A 549 -25.93 -6.81 15.11
C LEU A 549 -24.73 -6.11 15.77
N ARG A 550 -24.90 -4.86 16.23
CA ARG A 550 -23.84 -4.13 16.95
C ARG A 550 -23.41 -4.86 18.23
N ASP A 551 -24.33 -5.50 18.92
CA ASP A 551 -23.99 -6.30 20.09
C ASP A 551 -23.18 -7.55 19.72
N LEU A 552 -23.43 -8.15 18.55
CA LEU A 552 -22.61 -9.24 18.02
C LEU A 552 -21.20 -8.79 17.68
N VAL A 553 -21.06 -7.61 17.10
CA VAL A 553 -19.73 -6.99 16.85
C VAL A 553 -18.96 -6.84 18.16
N ASN A 554 -19.60 -6.36 19.21
CA ASN A 554 -19.00 -6.16 20.53
C ASN A 554 -18.81 -7.48 21.31
N ALA A 555 -19.60 -8.51 21.03
CA ALA A 555 -19.46 -9.83 21.65
C ALA A 555 -18.12 -10.50 21.34
N ILE A 556 -17.53 -10.22 20.17
CA ILE A 556 -16.26 -10.82 19.78
C ILE A 556 -15.11 -10.40 20.72
N PRO A 557 -14.80 -9.09 20.91
CA PRO A 557 -13.79 -8.68 21.86
C PRO A 557 -14.18 -9.02 23.31
N TYR A 558 -15.46 -8.92 23.66
CA TYR A 558 -15.93 -9.28 25.00
C TYR A 558 -15.61 -10.74 25.35
N ALA A 559 -15.92 -11.68 24.46
CA ALA A 559 -15.60 -13.10 24.64
C ALA A 559 -14.08 -13.35 24.71
N ALA A 560 -13.31 -12.66 23.88
CA ALA A 560 -11.85 -12.77 23.88
C ALA A 560 -11.25 -12.27 25.21
N ILE A 561 -11.77 -11.18 25.78
CA ILE A 561 -11.35 -10.65 27.07
C ILE A 561 -11.69 -11.65 28.19
N GLN A 562 -12.90 -12.19 28.21
CA GLN A 562 -13.32 -13.18 29.19
C GLN A 562 -12.43 -14.43 29.18
N LYS A 563 -11.87 -14.78 28.04
CA LYS A 563 -10.92 -15.90 27.89
C LYS A 563 -9.45 -15.51 28.12
N GLY A 564 -9.15 -14.25 28.45
CA GLY A 564 -7.78 -13.76 28.66
C GLY A 564 -6.94 -13.72 27.36
N LEU A 565 -7.58 -13.68 26.19
CA LEU A 565 -6.98 -13.64 24.84
C LEU A 565 -6.81 -12.21 24.33
N LEU A 566 -7.52 -11.26 24.90
CA LEU A 566 -7.45 -9.82 24.60
C LEU A 566 -7.40 -9.06 25.92
N THR A 567 -6.59 -8.01 26.00
CA THR A 567 -6.54 -7.11 27.16
C THR A 567 -6.88 -5.69 26.73
N VAL A 568 -7.56 -4.95 27.60
CA VAL A 568 -7.85 -3.51 27.39
C VAL A 568 -6.60 -2.68 27.72
N GLU A 569 -5.86 -3.06 28.76
CA GLU A 569 -4.64 -2.38 29.18
C GLU A 569 -3.58 -2.42 28.06
N LYS A 570 -2.90 -1.30 27.85
CA LYS A 570 -1.90 -1.16 26.78
C LYS A 570 -0.55 -1.77 27.18
N GLU A 571 -0.22 -1.77 28.46
CA GLU A 571 0.99 -2.39 28.97
C GLU A 571 0.82 -3.92 29.00
N GLY A 572 1.72 -4.66 28.36
CA GLY A 572 1.61 -6.11 28.23
C GLY A 572 0.41 -6.59 27.41
N LYS A 573 -0.07 -5.76 26.46
CA LYS A 573 -1.28 -6.03 25.66
C LYS A 573 -1.22 -7.39 24.97
N LYS A 574 -2.25 -8.20 25.25
CA LYS A 574 -2.56 -9.41 24.49
C LYS A 574 -3.60 -9.06 23.42
N ASN A 575 -3.44 -9.58 22.23
CA ASN A 575 -4.42 -9.45 21.17
C ASN A 575 -4.32 -10.68 20.24
N VAL A 576 -5.22 -11.62 20.44
CA VAL A 576 -5.28 -12.87 19.66
C VAL A 576 -5.54 -12.63 18.16
N PHE A 577 -6.17 -11.52 17.81
CA PHE A 577 -6.54 -11.19 16.42
C PHE A 577 -5.41 -10.53 15.65
N SER A 578 -4.46 -9.91 16.33
CA SER A 578 -3.42 -9.12 15.67
C SER A 578 -2.59 -9.96 14.70
N GLY A 579 -2.54 -9.51 13.45
CA GLY A 579 -1.80 -10.17 12.38
C GLY A 579 -2.41 -11.50 11.88
N ARG A 580 -3.62 -11.86 12.33
CA ARG A 580 -4.33 -13.08 11.94
C ARG A 580 -5.58 -12.77 11.12
N CYS A 581 -6.02 -13.74 10.32
CA CYS A 581 -7.33 -13.69 9.67
C CYS A 581 -8.42 -14.00 10.71
N LEU A 582 -9.48 -13.21 10.73
CA LEU A 582 -10.68 -13.50 11.51
C LEU A 582 -11.68 -14.22 10.60
N GLU A 583 -12.06 -15.44 10.96
CA GLU A 583 -13.11 -16.20 10.28
C GLU A 583 -14.32 -16.30 11.20
N ILE A 584 -15.52 -16.00 10.65
CA ILE A 584 -16.77 -15.96 11.43
C ILE A 584 -17.74 -17.00 10.87
N GLU A 585 -18.25 -17.85 11.75
CA GLU A 585 -19.23 -18.91 11.45
C GLU A 585 -20.46 -18.83 12.35
N GLY A 586 -21.54 -19.49 11.94
CA GLY A 586 -22.77 -19.65 12.72
C GLY A 586 -23.84 -18.57 12.48
N LEU A 587 -23.61 -17.69 11.51
CA LEU A 587 -24.50 -16.59 11.11
C LEU A 587 -24.74 -16.60 9.59
N SER A 588 -24.97 -17.77 9.03
CA SER A 588 -24.94 -17.99 7.57
C SER A 588 -26.05 -17.29 6.78
N ASP A 589 -27.14 -16.89 7.44
CA ASP A 589 -28.32 -16.23 6.86
C ASP A 589 -28.31 -14.70 6.99
N LEU A 590 -27.22 -14.11 7.51
CA LEU A 590 -27.08 -12.65 7.58
C LEU A 590 -27.18 -12.01 6.20
N LYS A 591 -27.81 -10.83 6.16
CA LYS A 591 -27.69 -9.95 4.99
C LYS A 591 -26.23 -9.52 4.82
N ILE A 592 -25.82 -9.30 3.58
CA ILE A 592 -24.40 -8.99 3.31
C ILE A 592 -23.95 -7.69 3.99
N GLU A 593 -24.83 -6.69 4.09
CA GLU A 593 -24.55 -5.45 4.82
C GLU A 593 -24.30 -5.69 6.33
N GLN A 594 -24.97 -6.69 6.92
CA GLN A 594 -24.74 -7.10 8.31
C GLN A 594 -23.42 -7.86 8.45
N ALA A 595 -23.12 -8.76 7.52
CA ALA A 595 -21.83 -9.46 7.48
C ALA A 595 -20.68 -8.49 7.24
N PHE A 596 -20.88 -7.44 6.44
CA PHE A 596 -19.91 -6.37 6.26
C PHE A 596 -19.60 -5.65 7.58
N GLU A 597 -20.60 -5.32 8.38
CA GLU A 597 -20.38 -4.68 9.68
C GLU A 597 -19.50 -5.53 10.61
N LEU A 598 -19.74 -6.84 10.66
CA LEU A 598 -18.91 -7.79 11.43
C LEU A 598 -17.47 -7.82 10.91
N SER A 599 -17.29 -7.88 9.61
CA SER A 599 -15.96 -7.97 9.00
C SER A 599 -15.19 -6.65 9.12
N ASP A 600 -15.87 -5.50 8.94
CA ASP A 600 -15.28 -4.17 9.03
C ASP A 600 -14.71 -3.90 10.42
N ALA A 601 -15.44 -4.25 11.47
CA ALA A 601 -15.01 -4.09 12.85
C ALA A 601 -13.72 -4.86 13.20
N SER A 602 -13.31 -5.86 12.42
CA SER A 602 -12.06 -6.59 12.63
C SER A 602 -10.82 -5.70 12.46
N ALA A 603 -10.97 -4.56 11.77
CA ALA A 603 -9.90 -3.56 11.60
C ALA A 603 -9.45 -2.96 12.95
N GLU A 604 -10.39 -2.74 13.86
CA GLU A 604 -10.11 -2.18 15.20
C GLU A 604 -9.25 -3.11 16.06
N ARG A 605 -9.16 -4.38 15.70
CA ARG A 605 -8.39 -5.40 16.42
C ARG A 605 -7.10 -5.79 15.69
N SER A 606 -6.69 -5.01 14.70
CA SER A 606 -5.48 -5.26 13.90
C SER A 606 -5.45 -6.63 13.21
N ALA A 607 -6.62 -7.20 12.88
CA ALA A 607 -6.70 -8.41 12.09
C ALA A 607 -6.15 -8.16 10.69
N SER A 608 -5.42 -9.13 10.12
CA SER A 608 -4.88 -9.03 8.75
C SER A 608 -5.96 -9.06 7.68
N GLY A 609 -7.02 -9.82 7.93
CA GLY A 609 -8.18 -9.95 7.05
C GLY A 609 -9.37 -10.50 7.82
N CYS A 610 -10.55 -10.49 7.20
CA CYS A 610 -11.75 -11.10 7.79
C CYS A 610 -12.65 -11.65 6.69
N THR A 611 -13.25 -12.80 6.94
CA THR A 611 -14.29 -13.40 6.10
C THR A 611 -15.41 -13.98 6.95
N VAL A 612 -16.62 -14.05 6.39
CA VAL A 612 -17.81 -14.57 7.07
C VAL A 612 -18.38 -15.73 6.26
N LEU A 613 -18.58 -16.87 6.89
CA LEU A 613 -19.21 -18.02 6.24
C LEU A 613 -20.73 -17.78 6.10
N LEU A 614 -21.17 -17.61 4.88
CA LEU A 614 -22.56 -17.31 4.54
C LEU A 614 -23.15 -18.38 3.62
N ASP A 615 -24.49 -18.43 3.57
CA ASP A 615 -25.24 -19.22 2.62
C ASP A 615 -25.35 -18.51 1.26
N GLU A 616 -25.72 -19.26 0.23
CA GLU A 616 -25.84 -18.74 -1.14
C GLU A 616 -26.98 -17.73 -1.30
N ALA A 617 -28.10 -17.92 -0.62
CA ALA A 617 -29.31 -17.10 -0.78
C ALA A 617 -29.10 -15.61 -0.47
N PRO A 618 -28.49 -15.19 0.65
CA PRO A 618 -28.18 -13.77 0.90
C PRO A 618 -27.22 -13.18 -0.13
N ILE A 619 -26.26 -13.97 -0.61
CA ILE A 619 -25.29 -13.53 -1.62
C ILE A 619 -25.98 -13.31 -2.97
N ILE A 620 -26.82 -14.23 -3.41
CA ILE A 620 -27.59 -14.10 -4.66
C ILE A 620 -28.47 -12.86 -4.63
N GLU A 621 -29.19 -12.61 -3.53
CA GLU A 621 -30.01 -11.40 -3.36
C GLU A 621 -29.16 -10.13 -3.51
N TYR A 622 -28.01 -10.11 -2.87
CA TYR A 622 -27.10 -8.97 -2.89
C TYR A 622 -26.49 -8.73 -4.27
N LEU A 623 -26.01 -9.78 -4.94
CA LEU A 623 -25.44 -9.67 -6.29
C LEU A 623 -26.47 -9.20 -7.32
N ASN A 624 -27.72 -9.63 -7.24
CA ASN A 624 -28.78 -9.13 -8.11
C ASN A 624 -28.97 -7.62 -7.98
N SER A 625 -28.96 -7.11 -6.75
CA SER A 625 -28.99 -5.66 -6.49
C SER A 625 -27.74 -4.95 -7.03
N ASN A 626 -26.56 -5.57 -6.86
CA ASN A 626 -25.29 -4.99 -7.29
C ASN A 626 -25.16 -4.91 -8.82
N ILE A 627 -25.68 -5.88 -9.57
CA ILE A 627 -25.70 -5.83 -11.03
C ILE A 627 -26.45 -4.59 -11.53
N VAL A 628 -27.60 -4.27 -10.92
CA VAL A 628 -28.35 -3.07 -11.24
C VAL A 628 -27.54 -1.81 -10.92
N LEU A 629 -26.87 -1.76 -9.77
CA LEU A 629 -26.02 -0.65 -9.36
C LEU A 629 -24.85 -0.47 -10.32
N LEU A 630 -24.17 -1.53 -10.73
CA LEU A 630 -23.04 -1.46 -11.66
C LEU A 630 -23.46 -0.85 -13.02
N ARG A 631 -24.61 -1.26 -13.55
CA ARG A 631 -25.14 -0.71 -14.80
C ARG A 631 -25.62 0.73 -14.65
N TRP A 632 -26.10 1.12 -13.48
CA TRP A 632 -26.37 2.52 -13.17
C TRP A 632 -25.06 3.34 -13.13
N LEU A 633 -23.99 2.83 -12.51
CA LEU A 633 -22.68 3.51 -12.50
C LEU A 633 -22.15 3.75 -13.92
N ILE A 634 -22.38 2.83 -14.85
CA ILE A 634 -22.05 3.01 -16.28
C ILE A 634 -22.81 4.19 -16.85
N SER A 635 -24.13 4.26 -16.65
CA SER A 635 -24.97 5.35 -17.17
C SER A 635 -24.61 6.73 -16.61
N GLU A 636 -24.09 6.77 -15.39
CA GLU A 636 -23.67 7.99 -14.70
C GLU A 636 -22.19 8.38 -14.94
N GLY A 637 -21.45 7.60 -15.72
CA GLY A 637 -20.08 7.90 -16.12
C GLY A 637 -19.04 7.79 -15.01
N TYR A 638 -19.23 6.88 -14.04
CA TYR A 638 -18.33 6.69 -12.90
C TYR A 638 -16.98 6.05 -13.25
N GLY A 639 -16.87 5.37 -14.37
CA GLY A 639 -15.62 4.70 -14.73
C GLY A 639 -15.62 4.10 -16.12
N ASP A 640 -14.68 3.20 -16.36
CA ASP A 640 -14.61 2.44 -17.59
C ASP A 640 -15.84 1.53 -17.73
N PRO A 641 -16.68 1.73 -18.76
CA PRO A 641 -17.91 0.92 -18.94
C PRO A 641 -17.62 -0.56 -19.11
N ARG A 642 -16.51 -0.91 -19.75
CA ARG A 642 -16.14 -2.32 -20.00
C ARG A 642 -15.77 -3.02 -18.70
N THR A 643 -15.07 -2.34 -17.80
CA THR A 643 -14.72 -2.88 -16.48
C THR A 643 -15.96 -3.15 -15.64
N LEU A 644 -16.88 -2.19 -15.58
CA LEU A 644 -18.12 -2.32 -14.81
C LEU A 644 -19.05 -3.39 -15.39
N GLU A 645 -19.22 -3.43 -16.72
CA GLU A 645 -20.05 -4.45 -17.37
C GLU A 645 -19.46 -5.85 -17.22
N ARG A 646 -18.14 -6.02 -17.37
CA ARG A 646 -17.45 -7.28 -17.13
C ARG A 646 -17.66 -7.78 -15.70
N ARG A 647 -17.63 -6.88 -14.70
CA ARG A 647 -17.92 -7.22 -13.32
C ARG A 647 -19.38 -7.65 -13.14
N ALA A 648 -20.35 -6.95 -13.74
CA ALA A 648 -21.76 -7.33 -13.71
C ALA A 648 -22.00 -8.71 -14.34
N GLN A 649 -21.36 -8.99 -15.49
CA GLN A 649 -21.45 -10.30 -16.16
C GLN A 649 -20.89 -11.44 -15.29
N LYS A 650 -19.75 -11.22 -14.61
CA LYS A 650 -19.19 -12.21 -13.67
C LYS A 650 -20.13 -12.49 -12.48
N MET A 651 -20.85 -11.48 -11.99
CA MET A 651 -21.89 -11.68 -10.98
C MET A 651 -23.06 -12.51 -11.54
N GLU A 652 -23.53 -12.22 -12.76
CA GLU A 652 -24.59 -12.99 -13.44
C GLU A 652 -24.16 -14.45 -13.68
N GLU A 653 -22.91 -14.67 -14.07
CA GLU A 653 -22.35 -16.03 -14.26
C GLU A 653 -22.33 -16.81 -12.96
N TRP A 654 -21.87 -16.18 -11.87
CA TRP A 654 -21.85 -16.83 -10.55
C TRP A 654 -23.25 -17.18 -10.05
N ILE A 655 -24.25 -16.31 -10.26
CA ILE A 655 -25.65 -16.56 -9.87
C ILE A 655 -26.26 -17.76 -10.61
N LYS A 656 -25.84 -18.05 -11.85
CA LYS A 656 -26.35 -19.20 -12.62
C LYS A 656 -25.88 -20.53 -12.04
N ASP A 657 -24.71 -20.59 -11.44
CA ASP A 657 -24.18 -21.82 -10.83
C ASP A 657 -23.40 -21.42 -9.54
N PRO A 658 -24.13 -21.07 -8.47
CA PRO A 658 -23.53 -20.58 -7.25
C PRO A 658 -22.77 -21.70 -6.53
N VAL A 659 -21.48 -21.46 -6.29
CA VAL A 659 -20.60 -22.34 -5.53
C VAL A 659 -19.83 -21.51 -4.53
N LEU A 660 -19.86 -21.90 -3.25
CA LEU A 660 -19.13 -21.27 -2.17
C LEU A 660 -18.09 -22.23 -1.59
N LEU A 661 -16.92 -21.71 -1.31
CA LEU A 661 -15.89 -22.40 -0.54
C LEU A 661 -16.38 -22.62 0.90
N LYS A 662 -15.96 -23.74 1.49
CA LYS A 662 -16.23 -24.09 2.89
C LYS A 662 -14.93 -24.57 3.54
N PRO A 663 -14.72 -24.29 4.83
CA PRO A 663 -13.57 -24.83 5.55
C PRO A 663 -13.66 -26.35 5.62
N ASP A 664 -12.52 -27.02 5.66
CA ASP A 664 -12.47 -28.46 5.87
C ASP A 664 -12.79 -28.79 7.33
N LYS A 665 -13.38 -29.96 7.57
CA LYS A 665 -13.81 -30.38 8.91
C LYS A 665 -12.65 -30.47 9.92
N ASN A 666 -11.45 -30.78 9.46
CA ASN A 666 -10.22 -30.92 10.24
C ASN A 666 -9.29 -29.72 10.09
N ALA A 667 -9.79 -28.56 9.63
CA ALA A 667 -9.03 -27.34 9.57
C ALA A 667 -8.51 -26.93 10.95
N LYS A 668 -7.30 -26.40 11.00
CA LYS A 668 -6.65 -25.93 12.24
C LYS A 668 -6.69 -24.41 12.31
N TYR A 669 -7.03 -23.92 13.49
CA TYR A 669 -7.06 -22.50 13.81
C TYR A 669 -6.07 -22.21 14.96
N ALA A 670 -5.50 -21.00 14.96
CA ALA A 670 -4.65 -20.55 16.05
C ALA A 670 -5.43 -20.45 17.38
N GLU A 671 -6.72 -20.10 17.29
CA GLU A 671 -7.65 -20.05 18.42
C GLU A 671 -9.09 -20.21 17.91
N ILE A 672 -9.96 -20.77 18.75
CA ILE A 672 -11.41 -20.87 18.50
C ILE A 672 -12.15 -20.18 19.65
N ILE A 673 -12.95 -19.18 19.33
CA ILE A 673 -13.77 -18.42 20.28
C ILE A 673 -15.23 -18.76 19.98
N GLU A 674 -15.85 -19.50 20.90
CA GLU A 674 -17.28 -19.84 20.81
C GLU A 674 -18.11 -18.78 21.56
N ILE A 675 -19.18 -18.31 20.92
CA ILE A 675 -20.12 -17.32 21.45
C ILE A 675 -21.53 -17.87 21.32
N ASN A 676 -22.20 -18.06 22.47
CA ASN A 676 -23.58 -18.48 22.51
C ASN A 676 -24.51 -17.26 22.58
N LEU A 677 -25.28 -17.02 21.50
CA LEU A 677 -26.22 -15.91 21.41
C LEU A 677 -27.35 -15.98 22.46
N ASP A 678 -27.69 -17.17 22.93
CA ASP A 678 -28.70 -17.32 23.99
C ASP A 678 -28.25 -16.69 25.32
N GLU A 679 -26.96 -16.50 25.52
CA GLU A 679 -26.37 -15.90 26.74
C GLU A 679 -26.25 -14.37 26.63
N ILE A 680 -26.42 -13.79 25.44
CA ILE A 680 -26.37 -12.33 25.25
C ILE A 680 -27.80 -11.80 25.39
N THR A 681 -28.14 -11.42 26.62
CA THR A 681 -29.51 -11.03 26.99
C THR A 681 -29.70 -9.53 27.17
N GLU A 682 -28.62 -8.76 27.14
CA GLU A 682 -28.61 -7.30 27.23
C GLU A 682 -27.56 -6.69 26.28
N PRO A 683 -27.69 -5.40 25.88
CA PRO A 683 -26.74 -4.75 25.01
C PRO A 683 -25.32 -4.76 25.54
N LEU A 684 -24.37 -4.91 24.61
CA LEU A 684 -22.93 -4.81 24.85
C LEU A 684 -22.40 -3.50 24.28
N LEU A 685 -21.76 -2.71 25.11
CA LEU A 685 -21.35 -1.35 24.79
C LEU A 685 -19.84 -1.20 24.93
N ALA A 686 -19.21 -0.57 23.95
CA ALA A 686 -17.82 -0.15 24.05
C ALA A 686 -17.74 1.14 24.88
N CYS A 687 -16.88 1.16 25.90
CA CYS A 687 -16.64 2.33 26.71
C CYS A 687 -15.84 3.40 25.91
N PRO A 688 -15.91 4.69 26.27
CA PRO A 688 -15.21 5.73 25.54
C PRO A 688 -13.71 5.50 25.42
N ASN A 689 -13.18 5.83 24.24
CA ASN A 689 -11.77 5.82 23.87
C ASN A 689 -11.11 4.44 23.66
N ASP A 690 -11.83 3.32 23.84
CA ASP A 690 -11.29 2.00 23.51
C ASP A 690 -12.38 1.07 22.96
N PRO A 691 -12.29 0.60 21.70
CA PRO A 691 -13.27 -0.29 21.12
C PRO A 691 -13.25 -1.71 21.71
N ASP A 692 -12.26 -2.05 22.51
CA ASP A 692 -12.13 -3.33 23.19
C ASP A 692 -12.67 -3.30 24.64
N ASP A 693 -12.85 -2.11 25.23
CA ASP A 693 -13.42 -1.98 26.60
C ASP A 693 -14.94 -2.16 26.58
N ILE A 694 -15.36 -3.42 26.43
CA ILE A 694 -16.77 -3.80 26.31
C ILE A 694 -17.35 -4.12 27.68
N LYS A 695 -18.52 -3.56 27.95
CA LYS A 695 -19.33 -3.83 29.16
C LYS A 695 -20.78 -4.05 28.77
N THR A 696 -21.49 -4.77 29.62
CA THR A 696 -22.94 -4.92 29.52
C THR A 696 -23.64 -3.63 29.96
N LEU A 697 -24.86 -3.40 29.46
CA LEU A 697 -25.64 -2.23 29.83
C LEU A 697 -25.82 -2.12 31.36
N SER A 698 -26.05 -3.24 32.06
CA SER A 698 -26.19 -3.26 33.52
C SER A 698 -24.90 -2.92 34.28
N GLU A 699 -23.74 -3.30 33.74
CA GLU A 699 -22.43 -2.92 34.31
C GLU A 699 -22.16 -1.42 34.21
N ILE A 700 -22.61 -0.78 33.14
CA ILE A 700 -22.44 0.66 32.91
C ILE A 700 -23.38 1.47 33.83
N GLY A 701 -24.61 0.97 34.06
CA GLY A 701 -25.66 1.67 34.82
C GLY A 701 -26.16 2.94 34.15
N GLU A 702 -26.86 3.79 34.91
CA GLU A 702 -27.42 5.04 34.39
C GLU A 702 -26.31 6.06 34.08
N GLN A 703 -26.35 6.59 32.85
CA GLN A 703 -25.44 7.62 32.39
C GLN A 703 -26.24 8.78 31.79
N LYS A 704 -25.83 10.01 32.08
CA LYS A 704 -26.36 11.19 31.41
C LYS A 704 -25.82 11.20 29.95
N ILE A 705 -26.74 11.31 29.00
CA ILE A 705 -26.41 11.44 27.58
C ILE A 705 -26.71 12.86 27.13
N ASP A 706 -25.69 13.57 26.65
CA ASP A 706 -25.82 14.93 26.14
C ASP A 706 -26.16 14.98 24.65
N GLU A 707 -25.60 14.07 23.85
CA GLU A 707 -25.86 13.91 22.43
C GLU A 707 -25.80 12.45 21.99
N VAL A 708 -26.55 12.10 20.96
CA VAL A 708 -26.53 10.78 20.30
C VAL A 708 -26.12 10.95 18.86
N PHE A 709 -25.22 10.09 18.37
CA PHE A 709 -24.81 10.06 16.98
C PHE A 709 -25.04 8.66 16.40
N ILE A 710 -25.81 8.59 15.29
CA ILE A 710 -26.01 7.37 14.52
C ILE A 710 -25.28 7.52 13.19
N GLY A 711 -24.17 6.82 13.02
CA GLY A 711 -23.37 6.84 11.81
C GLY A 711 -21.95 6.35 12.05
N SER A 712 -21.39 5.67 11.09
CA SER A 712 -19.98 5.27 11.01
C SER A 712 -19.72 4.67 9.63
N CYS A 713 -18.46 4.38 9.30
CA CYS A 713 -18.10 3.70 8.06
C CYS A 713 -18.78 2.32 7.90
N MET A 714 -19.13 1.67 9.00
CA MET A 714 -19.76 0.34 9.02
C MET A 714 -21.25 0.36 9.37
N THR A 715 -21.87 1.52 9.57
CA THR A 715 -23.31 1.62 9.87
C THR A 715 -24.11 1.31 8.61
N ASN A 716 -24.87 0.21 8.63
CA ASN A 716 -25.70 -0.17 7.51
C ASN A 716 -27.11 0.42 7.57
N ILE A 717 -27.84 0.40 6.46
CA ILE A 717 -29.19 0.95 6.35
C ILE A 717 -30.18 0.35 7.35
N GLY A 718 -29.96 -0.89 7.80
CA GLY A 718 -30.79 -1.57 8.79
C GLY A 718 -30.87 -0.81 10.11
N HIS A 719 -29.76 -0.22 10.56
CA HIS A 719 -29.72 0.60 11.79
C HIS A 719 -30.56 1.89 11.67
N PHE A 720 -30.46 2.56 10.52
CA PHE A 720 -31.28 3.77 10.27
C PHE A 720 -32.76 3.45 10.22
N ARG A 721 -33.14 2.34 9.56
CA ARG A 721 -34.54 1.88 9.53
C ARG A 721 -35.04 1.48 10.91
N ALA A 722 -34.24 0.80 11.72
CA ALA A 722 -34.57 0.43 13.09
C ALA A 722 -34.76 1.68 13.96
N ALA A 723 -33.82 2.64 13.90
CA ALA A 723 -33.93 3.91 14.61
C ALA A 723 -35.18 4.71 14.18
N GLY A 724 -35.45 4.79 12.87
CA GLY A 724 -36.65 5.44 12.35
C GLY A 724 -37.93 4.83 12.88
N LYS A 725 -38.01 3.49 12.93
CA LYS A 725 -39.16 2.78 13.48
C LYS A 725 -39.35 3.01 14.98
N LEU A 726 -38.25 3.04 15.75
CA LEU A 726 -38.30 3.34 17.18
C LEU A 726 -38.75 4.76 17.47
N LEU A 727 -38.37 5.71 16.61
CA LEU A 727 -38.65 7.13 16.78
C LEU A 727 -39.94 7.62 16.06
N GLU A 728 -40.64 6.74 15.35
CA GLU A 728 -41.80 7.06 14.50
C GLU A 728 -42.90 7.86 15.27
N ASN A 729 -43.09 7.53 16.53
CA ASN A 729 -44.11 8.17 17.37
C ASN A 729 -43.54 9.15 18.41
N ALA A 730 -42.26 9.46 18.34
CA ALA A 730 -41.65 10.42 19.25
C ALA A 730 -42.02 11.87 18.86
N SER A 731 -42.70 12.57 19.75
CA SER A 731 -43.01 14.00 19.56
C SER A 731 -41.84 14.92 19.87
N GLU A 732 -40.99 14.52 20.81
CA GLU A 732 -39.77 15.22 21.23
C GLU A 732 -38.71 14.22 21.59
N LEU A 733 -37.45 14.59 21.33
CA LEU A 733 -36.28 13.80 21.75
C LEU A 733 -35.67 14.49 22.98
N PRO A 734 -35.36 13.71 24.05
CA PRO A 734 -34.81 14.29 25.27
C PRO A 734 -33.37 14.81 25.10
N THR A 735 -32.74 14.43 23.96
CA THR A 735 -31.36 14.72 23.68
C THR A 735 -31.16 14.97 22.19
N ARG A 736 -30.13 15.73 21.82
CA ARG A 736 -29.79 16.00 20.40
C ARG A 736 -29.38 14.70 19.71
N LEU A 737 -30.01 14.44 18.57
CA LEU A 737 -29.71 13.29 17.72
C LEU A 737 -29.09 13.76 16.41
N TRP A 738 -27.90 13.20 16.09
CA TRP A 738 -27.25 13.35 14.80
C TRP A 738 -27.37 12.06 14.01
N ILE A 739 -27.70 12.17 12.72
CA ILE A 739 -27.77 11.03 11.81
C ILE A 739 -26.87 11.33 10.61
N SER A 740 -25.89 10.45 10.37
CA SER A 740 -24.96 10.58 9.25
C SER A 740 -24.87 9.25 8.50
N PRO A 741 -25.62 9.09 7.39
CA PRO A 741 -25.48 7.93 6.53
C PRO A 741 -24.07 7.83 5.95
N PRO A 742 -23.46 6.63 5.86
CA PRO A 742 -22.09 6.46 5.38
C PRO A 742 -21.96 6.74 3.89
N THR A 743 -23.01 6.52 3.10
CA THR A 743 -23.00 6.73 1.67
C THR A 743 -24.29 7.39 1.15
N ARG A 744 -24.20 7.88 -0.08
CA ARG A 744 -25.36 8.35 -0.84
C ARG A 744 -26.40 7.24 -1.06
N MET A 745 -25.99 5.98 -1.05
CA MET A 745 -26.92 4.84 -1.18
C MET A 745 -27.78 4.63 0.06
N ASP A 746 -27.29 5.05 1.24
CA ASP A 746 -27.99 4.90 2.53
C ASP A 746 -28.88 6.13 2.86
N LYS A 747 -28.76 7.19 2.09
CA LYS A 747 -29.51 8.44 2.25
C LYS A 747 -30.89 8.34 1.56
#